data_d3c4d623e907af0953ed6e7e84b3b4dd
#
_entry.id   d3c4d623e907af0953ed6e7e84b3b4dd
#
_cell.length_a   1.000
_cell.length_b   1.000
_cell.length_c   1.000
_cell.angle_alpha   90.00
_cell.angle_beta   90.00
_cell.angle_gamma   90.00
#
_symmetry.space_group_name_H-M   'P 1'
#
loop_
_entity.id
_entity.type
_entity.pdbx_description
1 polymer ?
#
loop_
_entity_poly.entity_id
_entity_poly.type
_entity_poly.pdbx_seq_one_letter_code
_entity_poly.pdbx_strand_id
1 'polypeptide(L)'
;MKLVVLVSGNGTNLQALIDRGYNISLVISNNPGVIALNRAIKNNIPSITLQYDKTIDTRETYDAKLINIINTRVGRKHSSILIVCAGFMRILSKFFTDYYSRKIINLHPALPGAFPGINAIERAWEMRESLRKTGVMCHYVDHTLDAGEVITTIEVPIYKKDTLKDLKKRVQYFEKRALMTAIDTIANKISFYRQGKVRDLYNVGDDKLLLAHSDRVSSFDRDIGTIPGKGHILADMTTWWFNRTRDIVPNHLLGQRDQYILAKKCTQIPIEFVVRGFITGSTKTSIWTHYNNGSRNYCGNPLPEGLVKHQRLETPLLTPTTKGGIGIFSDSKDDVPINVDEIVERGVITREQLEYIRETCFKLFALGQKVAEKRGLILVDTKYEFGFDDQGVITLIDEVHTCDSSRYWKLDTYESIMKCGGEPDKVDKDTLRDYIKSVVEDPYTSPLPEIPSEVVDKMFNTYNWVYTIFSGDKTSRDCRVSHTDLTAEADLNVLDNVVRAMNENRPLNVFVMCGSPTDAPWRDKIVGEIREYCPEANFHLIAKSAHKFTREVVAILDGHARDYPASRYRNVYVTIAGMSNALSGVVACNVNAPVFAIPPFKDQADMMVNINSTLQMPSKVPVMTVLRPDNLAISIQRLTRF
;
A
#
# COMPACT_ATOMS: atom_id res chain seq x y z
N MET A 1 -4.62 14.39 19.57
CA MET A 1 -5.80 15.17 19.14
C MET A 1 -6.97 14.83 20.06
N LYS A 2 -7.79 15.82 20.47
CA LYS A 2 -8.99 15.65 21.31
C LYS A 2 -10.23 15.57 20.41
N LEU A 3 -11.11 14.60 20.63
CA LEU A 3 -12.36 14.51 19.88
C LEU A 3 -13.52 15.12 20.67
N VAL A 4 -14.35 15.89 19.98
CA VAL A 4 -15.69 16.30 20.43
C VAL A 4 -16.69 15.62 19.52
N VAL A 5 -17.55 14.75 20.08
CA VAL A 5 -18.47 13.95 19.27
C VAL A 5 -19.90 14.47 19.41
N LEU A 6 -20.49 14.86 18.27
CA LEU A 6 -21.88 15.31 18.19
C LEU A 6 -22.77 14.13 17.77
N VAL A 7 -23.86 13.90 18.51
CA VAL A 7 -24.75 12.75 18.30
C VAL A 7 -26.22 13.15 18.41
N SER A 8 -27.14 12.38 17.77
CA SER A 8 -28.58 12.61 17.90
C SER A 8 -29.38 11.35 18.28
N GLY A 9 -28.73 10.17 18.36
CA GLY A 9 -29.47 8.89 18.49
C GLY A 9 -28.69 7.77 19.18
N ASN A 10 -28.62 6.61 18.57
CA ASN A 10 -28.11 5.36 19.17
C ASN A 10 -26.60 5.38 19.46
N GLY A 11 -25.80 6.19 18.74
CA GLY A 11 -24.37 6.32 18.97
C GLY A 11 -23.53 5.09 18.66
N THR A 12 -23.88 4.33 17.63
CA THR A 12 -23.08 3.15 17.19
C THR A 12 -21.70 3.57 16.68
N ASN A 13 -21.58 4.70 16.01
CA ASN A 13 -20.31 5.28 15.58
C ASN A 13 -19.50 5.81 16.77
N LEU A 14 -20.16 6.44 17.76
CA LEU A 14 -19.52 6.81 19.02
C LEU A 14 -18.93 5.58 19.74
N GLN A 15 -19.70 4.48 19.81
CA GLN A 15 -19.19 3.24 20.43
C GLN A 15 -17.93 2.72 19.71
N ALA A 16 -17.91 2.75 18.39
CA ALA A 16 -16.72 2.32 17.63
C ALA A 16 -15.49 3.18 17.96
N LEU A 17 -15.67 4.49 18.16
CA LEU A 17 -14.59 5.39 18.60
C LEU A 17 -14.11 5.07 20.02
N ILE A 18 -15.04 4.75 20.92
CA ILE A 18 -14.74 4.33 22.31
C ILE A 18 -13.94 3.02 22.30
N ASP A 19 -14.45 2.01 21.58
CA ASP A 19 -13.82 0.68 21.48
C ASP A 19 -12.40 0.73 20.89
N ARG A 20 -12.14 1.74 20.03
CA ARG A 20 -10.82 1.97 19.43
C ARG A 20 -9.86 2.73 20.36
N GLY A 21 -10.35 3.30 21.46
CA GLY A 21 -9.53 4.04 22.44
C GLY A 21 -9.19 5.47 22.02
N TYR A 22 -9.97 6.09 21.14
CA TYR A 22 -9.74 7.51 20.83
C TYR A 22 -9.95 8.42 22.02
N ASN A 23 -9.18 9.52 22.08
CA ASN A 23 -9.29 10.53 23.14
C ASN A 23 -10.54 11.40 22.95
N ILE A 24 -11.69 10.88 23.40
CA ILE A 24 -12.97 11.58 23.35
C ILE A 24 -13.10 12.47 24.59
N SER A 25 -12.98 13.78 24.41
CA SER A 25 -13.01 14.75 25.51
C SER A 25 -14.41 15.21 25.87
N LEU A 26 -15.37 15.12 24.94
CA LEU A 26 -16.74 15.54 25.16
C LEU A 26 -17.71 14.91 24.16
N VAL A 27 -18.85 14.46 24.63
CA VAL A 27 -19.98 14.05 23.79
C VAL A 27 -21.13 15.02 23.98
N ILE A 28 -21.69 15.57 22.90
CA ILE A 28 -22.82 16.49 22.94
C ILE A 28 -23.98 15.89 22.11
N SER A 29 -25.15 15.82 22.75
CA SER A 29 -26.39 15.44 22.06
C SER A 29 -27.37 16.62 21.99
N ASN A 30 -28.02 16.75 20.81
CA ASN A 30 -29.14 17.69 20.66
C ASN A 30 -30.47 17.10 21.19
N ASN A 31 -30.52 15.80 21.52
CA ASN A 31 -31.67 15.12 22.04
C ASN A 31 -31.39 14.57 23.45
N PRO A 32 -32.33 14.74 24.42
CA PRO A 32 -32.19 14.14 25.73
C PRO A 32 -32.44 12.64 25.71
N GLY A 33 -31.83 11.90 26.64
CA GLY A 33 -32.14 10.50 26.91
C GLY A 33 -31.71 9.50 25.81
N VAL A 34 -30.92 9.93 24.83
CA VAL A 34 -30.46 9.04 23.74
C VAL A 34 -29.41 8.03 24.24
N ILE A 35 -29.39 6.84 23.61
CA ILE A 35 -28.47 5.76 23.96
C ILE A 35 -26.99 6.20 23.87
N ALA A 36 -26.67 7.09 22.97
CA ALA A 36 -25.32 7.65 22.82
C ALA A 36 -24.79 8.27 24.12
N LEU A 37 -25.61 9.00 24.87
CA LEU A 37 -25.22 9.57 26.17
C LEU A 37 -24.93 8.48 27.20
N ASN A 38 -25.74 7.41 27.24
CA ASN A 38 -25.50 6.28 28.13
C ASN A 38 -24.17 5.56 27.81
N ARG A 39 -23.79 5.49 26.52
CA ARG A 39 -22.48 4.95 26.13
C ARG A 39 -21.34 5.81 26.65
N ALA A 40 -21.44 7.12 26.53
CA ALA A 40 -20.44 8.06 27.05
C ALA A 40 -20.30 7.93 28.59
N ILE A 41 -21.41 7.93 29.31
CA ILE A 41 -21.44 7.80 30.78
C ILE A 41 -20.81 6.49 31.24
N LYS A 42 -21.16 5.35 30.60
CA LYS A 42 -20.60 4.03 30.94
C LYS A 42 -19.08 3.94 30.75
N ASN A 43 -18.52 4.79 29.91
CA ASN A 43 -17.08 4.85 29.63
C ASN A 43 -16.39 6.08 30.26
N ASN A 44 -17.03 6.72 31.25
CA ASN A 44 -16.52 7.88 31.96
C ASN A 44 -16.16 9.06 31.04
N ILE A 45 -16.86 9.23 29.93
CA ILE A 45 -16.66 10.33 28.99
C ILE A 45 -17.63 11.47 29.34
N PRO A 46 -17.15 12.70 29.53
CA PRO A 46 -18.00 13.86 29.76
C PRO A 46 -19.07 13.99 28.66
N SER A 47 -20.32 14.17 29.05
CA SER A 47 -21.42 14.28 28.11
C SER A 47 -22.41 15.36 28.50
N ILE A 48 -22.99 16.04 27.51
CA ILE A 48 -23.93 17.15 27.68
C ILE A 48 -25.09 17.01 26.70
N THR A 49 -26.28 17.37 27.15
CA THR A 49 -27.43 17.58 26.26
C THR A 49 -27.60 19.09 26.02
N LEU A 50 -27.57 19.50 24.76
CA LEU A 50 -27.94 20.85 24.33
C LEU A 50 -29.17 20.74 23.42
N GLN A 51 -30.33 20.85 24.04
CA GLN A 51 -31.60 20.76 23.32
C GLN A 51 -31.87 22.05 22.52
N TYR A 52 -32.36 21.89 21.30
CA TYR A 52 -32.79 23.00 20.46
C TYR A 52 -34.24 23.38 20.78
N ASP A 53 -34.45 24.61 21.18
CA ASP A 53 -35.79 25.15 21.42
C ASP A 53 -36.21 26.02 20.23
N LYS A 54 -37.18 25.54 19.46
CA LYS A 54 -37.70 26.25 18.28
C LYS A 54 -38.31 27.62 18.58
N THR A 55 -38.66 27.88 19.83
CA THR A 55 -39.31 29.15 20.24
C THR A 55 -38.30 30.25 20.49
N ILE A 56 -37.07 29.92 20.84
CA ILE A 56 -36.04 30.89 21.23
C ILE A 56 -34.72 30.75 20.44
N ASP A 57 -34.47 29.61 19.80
CA ASP A 57 -33.22 29.37 19.09
C ASP A 57 -33.36 29.58 17.58
N THR A 58 -32.52 30.43 17.02
CA THR A 58 -32.14 30.36 15.62
C THR A 58 -31.02 29.32 15.50
N ARG A 59 -30.65 28.96 14.26
CA ARG A 59 -29.50 28.06 14.02
C ARG A 59 -28.22 28.66 14.59
N GLU A 60 -28.01 29.94 14.38
CA GLU A 60 -26.82 30.69 14.80
C GLU A 60 -26.73 30.78 16.32
N THR A 61 -27.84 31.08 17.01
CA THR A 61 -27.84 31.17 18.48
C THR A 61 -27.61 29.83 19.15
N TYR A 62 -28.16 28.75 18.59
CA TYR A 62 -27.89 27.39 19.06
C TYR A 62 -26.41 27.05 18.87
N ASP A 63 -25.85 27.32 17.71
CA ASP A 63 -24.46 27.03 17.41
C ASP A 63 -23.49 27.89 18.23
N ALA A 64 -23.86 29.13 18.57
CA ALA A 64 -23.10 29.94 19.52
C ALA A 64 -23.07 29.32 20.95
N LYS A 65 -24.19 28.74 21.40
CA LYS A 65 -24.22 27.96 22.65
C LYS A 65 -23.32 26.74 22.56
N LEU A 66 -23.33 26.02 21.41
CA LEU A 66 -22.49 24.84 21.15
C LEU A 66 -21.00 25.20 21.18
N ILE A 67 -20.59 26.29 20.52
CA ILE A 67 -19.22 26.83 20.57
C ILE A 67 -18.81 27.15 22.02
N ASN A 68 -19.67 27.84 22.78
CA ASN A 68 -19.36 28.18 24.15
C ASN A 68 -19.15 26.94 25.04
N ILE A 69 -19.98 25.90 24.89
CA ILE A 69 -19.82 24.62 25.60
C ILE A 69 -18.48 23.98 25.26
N ILE A 70 -18.13 23.87 23.97
CA ILE A 70 -16.87 23.25 23.53
C ILE A 70 -15.68 24.04 24.10
N ASN A 71 -15.68 25.35 23.97
CA ASN A 71 -14.59 26.21 24.45
C ASN A 71 -14.41 26.15 25.98
N THR A 72 -15.52 26.07 26.73
CA THR A 72 -15.47 26.00 28.18
C THR A 72 -15.03 24.64 28.71
N ARG A 73 -15.45 23.55 28.06
CA ARG A 73 -15.22 22.18 28.55
C ARG A 73 -13.94 21.54 28.00
N VAL A 74 -13.56 21.87 26.78
CA VAL A 74 -12.42 21.24 26.08
C VAL A 74 -11.24 22.20 25.91
N GLY A 75 -11.53 23.52 25.84
CA GLY A 75 -10.55 24.58 25.68
C GLY A 75 -10.63 25.30 24.34
N ARG A 76 -10.01 26.47 24.25
CA ARG A 76 -10.02 27.35 23.07
C ARG A 76 -8.94 27.02 22.03
N LYS A 77 -8.06 26.03 22.29
CA LYS A 77 -6.98 25.69 21.38
C LYS A 77 -7.50 24.81 20.24
N HIS A 78 -8.04 25.43 19.20
CA HIS A 78 -8.68 24.76 18.06
C HIS A 78 -7.75 23.78 17.33
N SER A 79 -6.45 24.04 17.31
CA SER A 79 -5.48 23.16 16.64
C SER A 79 -5.43 21.72 17.20
N SER A 80 -5.88 21.52 18.44
CA SER A 80 -5.88 20.22 19.10
C SER A 80 -7.23 19.52 19.14
N ILE A 81 -8.29 20.12 18.56
CA ILE A 81 -9.67 19.63 18.61
C ILE A 81 -10.12 19.20 17.22
N LEU A 82 -10.81 18.06 17.15
CA LEU A 82 -11.58 17.62 15.98
C LEU A 82 -13.02 17.36 16.43
N ILE A 83 -13.97 17.98 15.75
CA ILE A 83 -15.41 17.79 15.97
C ILE A 83 -15.90 16.73 15.00
N VAL A 84 -16.54 15.68 15.52
CA VAL A 84 -17.03 14.53 14.78
C VAL A 84 -18.55 14.51 14.80
N CYS A 85 -19.19 14.71 13.65
CA CYS A 85 -20.63 14.52 13.49
C CYS A 85 -20.93 13.03 13.30
N ALA A 86 -21.19 12.31 14.39
CA ALA A 86 -21.43 10.87 14.40
C ALA A 86 -22.95 10.57 14.43
N GLY A 87 -23.63 10.82 13.32
CA GLY A 87 -25.10 10.76 13.26
C GLY A 87 -25.76 11.94 13.95
N PHE A 88 -25.22 13.14 13.75
CA PHE A 88 -25.78 14.40 14.25
C PHE A 88 -26.79 14.96 13.23
N MET A 89 -28.08 14.95 13.59
CA MET A 89 -29.18 15.24 12.68
C MET A 89 -29.56 16.72 12.58
N ARG A 90 -28.60 17.61 12.80
CA ARG A 90 -28.78 19.06 12.64
C ARG A 90 -27.78 19.63 11.66
N ILE A 91 -28.24 20.57 10.84
CA ILE A 91 -27.38 21.32 9.92
C ILE A 91 -26.71 22.43 10.74
N LEU A 92 -25.38 22.44 10.75
CA LEU A 92 -24.57 23.47 11.37
C LEU A 92 -24.63 24.77 10.56
N SER A 93 -24.61 25.91 11.23
CA SER A 93 -24.62 27.23 10.56
C SER A 93 -23.25 27.54 9.94
N LYS A 94 -23.26 28.48 8.99
CA LYS A 94 -22.02 29.02 8.41
C LYS A 94 -21.12 29.61 9.51
N PHE A 95 -21.70 30.26 10.52
CA PHE A 95 -20.98 30.77 11.68
C PHE A 95 -20.18 29.67 12.42
N PHE A 96 -20.78 28.49 12.63
CA PHE A 96 -20.11 27.38 13.30
C PHE A 96 -19.03 26.75 12.41
N THR A 97 -19.34 26.54 11.12
CA THR A 97 -18.39 25.92 10.19
C THR A 97 -17.19 26.80 9.89
N ASP A 98 -17.36 28.11 9.83
CA ASP A 98 -16.25 29.07 9.68
C ASP A 98 -15.38 29.13 10.95
N TYR A 99 -16.01 29.12 12.14
CA TYR A 99 -15.30 29.15 13.42
C TYR A 99 -14.41 27.94 13.64
N TYR A 100 -14.85 26.76 13.21
CA TYR A 100 -14.11 25.49 13.26
C TYR A 100 -13.67 25.02 11.87
N SER A 101 -13.29 25.92 10.98
CA SER A 101 -12.90 25.60 9.62
C SER A 101 -11.88 24.45 9.58
N ARG A 102 -12.14 23.43 8.76
CA ARG A 102 -11.35 22.18 8.63
C ARG A 102 -11.12 21.43 9.96
N LYS A 103 -12.01 21.61 10.94
CA LYS A 103 -11.99 20.92 12.24
C LYS A 103 -13.29 20.17 12.52
N ILE A 104 -14.20 20.11 11.56
CA ILE A 104 -15.45 19.38 11.65
C ILE A 104 -15.46 18.33 10.56
N ILE A 105 -15.73 17.09 10.92
CA ILE A 105 -15.94 16.01 9.95
C ILE A 105 -17.33 15.43 10.12
N ASN A 106 -17.90 15.01 8.98
CA ASN A 106 -19.20 14.33 8.94
C ASN A 106 -19.07 13.00 8.20
N LEU A 107 -19.88 12.05 8.63
CA LEU A 107 -20.03 10.76 8.01
C LEU A 107 -21.33 10.73 7.23
N HIS A 108 -21.25 10.48 5.93
CA HIS A 108 -22.41 10.38 5.04
C HIS A 108 -22.47 9.00 4.38
N PRO A 109 -23.62 8.28 4.45
CA PRO A 109 -23.74 6.90 3.95
C PRO A 109 -24.03 6.85 2.44
N ALA A 110 -23.23 7.58 1.66
CA ALA A 110 -23.23 7.52 0.20
C ALA A 110 -21.85 7.89 -0.37
N LEU A 111 -21.65 7.64 -1.65
CA LEU A 111 -20.46 8.11 -2.39
C LEU A 111 -20.54 9.63 -2.62
N PRO A 112 -19.40 10.30 -2.83
CA PRO A 112 -19.36 11.74 -3.11
C PRO A 112 -20.33 12.14 -4.25
N GLY A 113 -21.15 13.16 -3.99
CA GLY A 113 -22.14 13.66 -4.93
C GLY A 113 -23.40 12.80 -5.04
N ALA A 114 -23.49 11.65 -4.38
CA ALA A 114 -24.64 10.78 -4.40
C ALA A 114 -25.52 10.96 -3.15
N PHE A 115 -26.84 10.95 -3.31
CA PHE A 115 -27.85 10.92 -2.25
C PHE A 115 -27.66 11.92 -1.09
N PRO A 116 -27.42 13.22 -1.32
CA PRO A 116 -27.20 14.19 -0.25
C PRO A 116 -28.40 14.27 0.70
N GLY A 117 -28.15 14.50 1.98
CA GLY A 117 -29.19 14.58 3.03
C GLY A 117 -29.62 13.24 3.60
N ILE A 118 -30.86 13.19 4.08
CA ILE A 118 -31.40 12.05 4.83
C ILE A 118 -31.79 10.86 3.92
N ASN A 119 -31.89 9.66 4.55
CA ASN A 119 -32.35 8.41 3.91
C ASN A 119 -31.51 8.00 2.69
N ALA A 120 -30.21 8.28 2.70
CA ALA A 120 -29.33 7.95 1.58
C ALA A 120 -29.26 6.44 1.28
N ILE A 121 -29.29 5.60 2.32
CA ILE A 121 -29.27 4.13 2.16
C ILE A 121 -30.57 3.64 1.53
N GLU A 122 -31.71 4.15 1.98
CA GLU A 122 -33.04 3.82 1.45
C GLU A 122 -33.14 4.22 -0.03
N ARG A 123 -32.70 5.42 -0.38
CA ARG A 123 -32.69 5.91 -1.78
C ARG A 123 -31.77 5.07 -2.67
N ALA A 124 -30.60 4.68 -2.17
CA ALA A 124 -29.72 3.74 -2.88
C ALA A 124 -30.38 2.36 -3.06
N TRP A 125 -31.13 1.89 -2.04
CA TRP A 125 -31.87 0.64 -2.11
C TRP A 125 -33.01 0.68 -3.13
N GLU A 126 -33.74 1.77 -3.22
CA GLU A 126 -34.79 1.97 -4.23
C GLU A 126 -34.24 1.86 -5.66
N MET A 127 -33.00 2.30 -5.87
CA MET A 127 -32.28 2.25 -7.16
C MET A 127 -31.45 0.98 -7.37
N ARG A 128 -31.54 -0.05 -6.52
CA ARG A 128 -30.66 -1.23 -6.52
C ARG A 128 -30.64 -2.02 -7.84
N GLU A 129 -31.68 -1.96 -8.63
CA GLU A 129 -31.72 -2.66 -9.93
C GLU A 129 -30.76 -2.02 -10.95
N SER A 130 -30.55 -0.72 -10.86
CA SER A 130 -29.60 0.04 -11.68
C SER A 130 -28.26 0.26 -11.00
N LEU A 131 -28.23 0.29 -9.65
CA LEU A 131 -27.02 0.49 -8.85
C LEU A 131 -26.49 -0.85 -8.34
N ARG A 132 -25.26 -1.19 -8.71
CA ARG A 132 -24.58 -2.38 -8.16
C ARG A 132 -23.80 -2.08 -6.87
N LYS A 133 -23.60 -0.80 -6.56
CA LYS A 133 -22.86 -0.34 -5.39
C LYS A 133 -23.38 1.02 -4.91
N THR A 134 -23.26 1.26 -3.63
CA THR A 134 -23.37 2.55 -2.97
C THR A 134 -22.03 2.84 -2.27
N GLY A 135 -22.01 3.64 -1.21
CA GLY A 135 -20.79 3.87 -0.46
C GLY A 135 -21.00 4.59 0.85
N VAL A 136 -19.89 4.96 1.43
CA VAL A 136 -19.78 5.80 2.61
C VAL A 136 -18.66 6.80 2.35
N MET A 137 -18.86 8.06 2.70
CA MET A 137 -17.79 9.04 2.74
C MET A 137 -17.67 9.68 4.11
N CYS A 138 -16.45 10.04 4.50
CA CYS A 138 -16.17 10.96 5.56
C CYS A 138 -15.51 12.21 4.95
N HIS A 139 -16.07 13.38 5.24
CA HIS A 139 -15.68 14.64 4.62
C HIS A 139 -15.60 15.77 5.64
N TYR A 140 -14.84 16.82 5.33
CA TYR A 140 -14.91 18.05 6.11
C TYR A 140 -16.28 18.72 5.92
N VAL A 141 -16.81 19.28 7.00
CA VAL A 141 -18.07 20.02 6.96
C VAL A 141 -17.81 21.48 6.63
N ASP A 142 -18.45 21.94 5.57
CA ASP A 142 -18.55 23.35 5.20
C ASP A 142 -20.03 23.81 5.19
N HIS A 143 -20.33 24.91 4.52
CA HIS A 143 -21.68 25.45 4.42
C HIS A 143 -22.58 24.70 3.43
N THR A 144 -22.02 23.81 2.61
CA THR A 144 -22.73 23.02 1.60
C THR A 144 -23.04 21.63 2.15
N LEU A 145 -24.30 21.20 2.04
CA LEU A 145 -24.72 19.92 2.59
C LEU A 145 -24.05 18.75 1.89
N ASP A 146 -23.31 17.92 2.66
CA ASP A 146 -22.63 16.70 2.22
C ASP A 146 -21.71 16.87 0.99
N ALA A 147 -21.15 18.07 0.78
CA ALA A 147 -20.32 18.41 -0.39
C ALA A 147 -18.92 18.97 -0.04
N GLY A 148 -18.55 18.97 1.24
CA GLY A 148 -17.21 19.38 1.67
C GLY A 148 -16.10 18.46 1.19
N GLU A 149 -14.85 18.91 1.31
CA GLU A 149 -13.67 18.15 0.90
C GLU A 149 -13.66 16.75 1.50
N VAL A 150 -13.58 15.74 0.64
CA VAL A 150 -13.63 14.33 1.04
C VAL A 150 -12.28 13.89 1.61
N ILE A 151 -12.31 13.25 2.78
CA ILE A 151 -11.12 12.69 3.45
C ILE A 151 -10.95 11.23 3.08
N THR A 152 -12.05 10.47 3.08
CA THR A 152 -12.06 9.06 2.72
C THR A 152 -13.41 8.63 2.16
N THR A 153 -13.38 7.66 1.26
CA THR A 153 -14.56 7.00 0.68
C THR A 153 -14.39 5.50 0.72
N ILE A 154 -15.48 4.78 0.95
CA ILE A 154 -15.51 3.31 0.85
C ILE A 154 -16.71 2.92 -0.01
N GLU A 155 -16.47 2.15 -1.07
CA GLU A 155 -17.53 1.58 -1.88
C GLU A 155 -18.21 0.41 -1.14
N VAL A 156 -19.53 0.36 -1.23
CA VAL A 156 -20.34 -0.67 -0.57
C VAL A 156 -21.16 -1.41 -1.63
N PRO A 157 -20.91 -2.70 -1.88
CA PRO A 157 -21.66 -3.45 -2.87
C PRO A 157 -23.11 -3.65 -2.46
N ILE A 158 -24.01 -3.68 -3.45
CA ILE A 158 -25.42 -4.06 -3.31
C ILE A 158 -25.59 -5.40 -4.00
N TYR A 159 -25.87 -6.45 -3.25
CA TYR A 159 -26.05 -7.79 -3.81
C TYR A 159 -27.49 -8.06 -4.19
N LYS A 160 -27.72 -8.84 -5.25
CA LYS A 160 -29.08 -9.19 -5.74
C LYS A 160 -29.97 -9.86 -4.70
N LYS A 161 -29.38 -10.58 -3.73
CA LYS A 161 -30.12 -11.30 -2.67
C LYS A 161 -30.23 -10.50 -1.37
N ASP A 162 -29.70 -9.27 -1.33
CA ASP A 162 -29.81 -8.43 -0.13
C ASP A 162 -31.26 -8.08 0.18
N THR A 163 -31.55 -7.89 1.45
CA THR A 163 -32.66 -7.09 1.94
C THR A 163 -32.15 -5.68 2.26
N LEU A 164 -33.04 -4.71 2.42
CA LEU A 164 -32.69 -3.37 2.90
C LEU A 164 -31.95 -3.44 4.25
N LYS A 165 -32.32 -4.39 5.11
CA LYS A 165 -31.67 -4.61 6.41
C LYS A 165 -30.21 -5.06 6.25
N ASP A 166 -29.92 -5.91 5.28
CA ASP A 166 -28.57 -6.38 5.00
C ASP A 166 -27.69 -5.25 4.45
N LEU A 167 -28.22 -4.46 3.52
CA LEU A 167 -27.54 -3.26 3.04
C LEU A 167 -27.26 -2.27 4.17
N LYS A 168 -28.24 -1.99 5.04
CA LYS A 168 -28.08 -1.12 6.21
C LYS A 168 -26.98 -1.61 7.15
N LYS A 169 -26.95 -2.90 7.50
CA LYS A 169 -25.89 -3.50 8.32
C LYS A 169 -24.52 -3.30 7.68
N ARG A 170 -24.42 -3.55 6.37
CA ARG A 170 -23.17 -3.42 5.61
C ARG A 170 -22.68 -1.97 5.57
N VAL A 171 -23.55 -1.02 5.23
CA VAL A 171 -23.22 0.41 5.23
C VAL A 171 -22.78 0.87 6.62
N GLN A 172 -23.49 0.51 7.70
CA GLN A 172 -23.12 0.86 9.07
C GLN A 172 -21.76 0.28 9.51
N TYR A 173 -21.38 -0.87 8.99
CA TYR A 173 -20.03 -1.40 9.21
C TYR A 173 -18.98 -0.50 8.56
N PHE A 174 -19.19 -0.12 7.29
CA PHE A 174 -18.26 0.74 6.57
C PHE A 174 -18.24 2.19 7.08
N GLU A 175 -19.35 2.70 7.62
CA GLU A 175 -19.39 4.01 8.30
C GLU A 175 -18.38 4.09 9.42
N LYS A 176 -18.32 3.07 10.28
CA LYS A 176 -17.37 3.01 11.39
C LYS A 176 -15.92 3.02 10.88
N ARG A 177 -15.64 2.26 9.84
CA ARG A 177 -14.30 2.20 9.23
C ARG A 177 -13.91 3.53 8.60
N ALA A 178 -14.77 4.10 7.75
CA ALA A 178 -14.52 5.39 7.11
C ALA A 178 -14.25 6.48 8.16
N LEU A 179 -15.00 6.49 9.26
CA LEU A 179 -14.81 7.45 10.33
C LEU A 179 -13.45 7.29 11.02
N MET A 180 -13.08 6.06 11.39
CA MET A 180 -11.79 5.78 12.01
C MET A 180 -10.63 6.12 11.08
N THR A 181 -10.70 5.71 9.82
CA THR A 181 -9.69 6.06 8.82
C THR A 181 -9.54 7.58 8.65
N ALA A 182 -10.65 8.32 8.58
CA ALA A 182 -10.60 9.78 8.47
C ALA A 182 -9.93 10.43 9.69
N ILE A 183 -10.24 9.96 10.90
CA ILE A 183 -9.63 10.47 12.13
C ILE A 183 -8.13 10.16 12.16
N ASP A 184 -7.73 8.93 11.82
CA ASP A 184 -6.31 8.52 11.78
C ASP A 184 -5.53 9.31 10.70
N THR A 185 -6.14 9.52 9.53
CA THR A 185 -5.57 10.36 8.46
C THR A 185 -5.32 11.80 8.94
N ILE A 186 -6.31 12.41 9.61
CA ILE A 186 -6.18 13.77 10.16
C ILE A 186 -5.17 13.81 11.31
N ALA A 187 -5.20 12.82 12.21
CA ALA A 187 -4.32 12.77 13.37
C ALA A 187 -2.85 12.64 12.96
N ASN A 188 -2.57 11.85 11.94
CA ASN A 188 -1.23 11.63 11.40
C ASN A 188 -0.88 12.62 10.28
N LYS A 189 -1.78 13.56 9.94
CA LYS A 189 -1.61 14.52 8.83
C LYS A 189 -1.19 13.83 7.52
N ILE A 190 -1.84 12.72 7.18
CA ILE A 190 -1.55 12.00 5.95
C ILE A 190 -2.24 12.71 4.79
N SER A 191 -1.50 13.00 3.74
CA SER A 191 -2.04 13.52 2.49
C SER A 191 -1.30 12.93 1.29
N PHE A 192 -2.04 12.68 0.20
CA PHE A 192 -1.41 12.26 -1.05
C PHE A 192 -0.45 13.35 -1.52
N TYR A 193 0.76 12.95 -1.88
CA TYR A 193 1.79 13.87 -2.36
C TYR A 193 1.98 13.76 -3.86
N ARG A 194 2.30 12.54 -4.34
CA ARG A 194 2.57 12.30 -5.76
C ARG A 194 2.46 10.82 -6.11
N GLN A 195 1.98 10.51 -7.30
CA GLN A 195 2.12 9.18 -7.89
C GLN A 195 3.42 9.10 -8.68
N GLY A 196 4.27 8.13 -8.33
CA GLY A 196 5.46 7.78 -9.11
C GLY A 196 5.19 6.61 -10.07
N LYS A 197 6.20 6.28 -10.90
CA LYS A 197 6.11 5.17 -11.88
C LYS A 197 5.84 3.81 -11.19
N VAL A 198 6.43 3.57 -10.03
CA VAL A 198 6.37 2.27 -9.31
C VAL A 198 5.97 2.39 -7.84
N ARG A 199 5.74 3.58 -7.32
CA ARG A 199 5.32 3.83 -5.93
C ARG A 199 4.49 5.10 -5.82
N ASP A 200 3.61 5.14 -4.83
CA ASP A 200 2.83 6.32 -4.48
C ASP A 200 3.42 6.95 -3.22
N LEU A 201 3.46 8.28 -3.19
CA LEU A 201 4.06 9.05 -2.11
C LEU A 201 2.96 9.80 -1.35
N TYR A 202 3.06 9.77 -0.02
CA TYR A 202 2.15 10.50 0.87
C TYR A 202 2.96 11.31 1.87
N ASN A 203 2.55 12.55 2.15
CA ASN A 203 3.05 13.27 3.30
C ASN A 203 2.50 12.63 4.58
N VAL A 204 3.34 12.54 5.60
CA VAL A 204 2.98 12.10 6.96
C VAL A 204 3.53 13.15 7.92
N GLY A 205 2.65 14.00 8.41
CA GLY A 205 3.08 15.22 9.11
C GLY A 205 3.71 16.22 8.15
N ASP A 206 4.63 17.00 8.67
CA ASP A 206 5.30 18.06 7.92
C ASP A 206 6.71 17.60 7.44
N ASP A 207 7.28 16.60 8.12
CA ASP A 207 8.70 16.19 8.05
C ASP A 207 8.93 14.76 7.50
N LYS A 208 7.86 14.00 7.20
CA LYS A 208 7.97 12.61 6.76
C LYS A 208 7.24 12.34 5.45
N LEU A 209 7.69 11.30 4.76
CA LEU A 209 7.04 10.72 3.59
C LEU A 209 6.76 9.24 3.83
N LEU A 210 5.60 8.77 3.38
CA LEU A 210 5.32 7.36 3.21
C LEU A 210 5.51 7.01 1.73
N LEU A 211 6.38 6.05 1.46
CA LEU A 211 6.59 5.45 0.14
C LEU A 211 5.79 4.14 0.09
N ALA A 212 4.67 4.15 -0.62
CA ALA A 212 3.85 2.98 -0.84
C ALA A 212 4.30 2.29 -2.14
N HIS A 213 5.16 1.29 -2.03
CA HIS A 213 5.63 0.52 -3.19
C HIS A 213 4.46 -0.25 -3.79
N SER A 214 4.36 -0.22 -5.11
CA SER A 214 3.28 -0.86 -5.85
C SER A 214 3.80 -2.00 -6.70
N ASP A 215 2.88 -2.83 -7.14
CA ASP A 215 3.18 -3.92 -8.08
C ASP A 215 3.30 -3.43 -9.53
N ARG A 216 3.09 -2.12 -9.78
CA ARG A 216 3.26 -1.53 -11.12
C ARG A 216 4.68 -1.75 -11.62
N VAL A 217 4.79 -2.07 -12.89
CA VAL A 217 6.07 -2.14 -13.59
C VAL A 217 6.07 -1.14 -14.75
N SER A 218 7.09 -0.30 -14.79
CA SER A 218 7.28 0.66 -15.87
C SER A 218 8.55 0.33 -16.65
N SER A 219 8.50 0.51 -17.96
CA SER A 219 9.65 0.46 -18.86
C SER A 219 9.40 1.36 -20.05
N PHE A 220 10.46 1.89 -20.68
CA PHE A 220 10.36 2.82 -21.80
C PHE A 220 9.47 4.03 -21.47
N ASP A 221 9.53 4.50 -20.20
CA ASP A 221 8.72 5.58 -19.62
C ASP A 221 7.20 5.38 -19.68
N ARG A 222 6.76 4.13 -19.82
CA ARG A 222 5.36 3.71 -19.87
C ARG A 222 5.03 2.73 -18.75
N ASP A 223 3.78 2.79 -18.27
CA ASP A 223 3.21 1.72 -17.43
C ASP A 223 2.96 0.49 -18.31
N ILE A 224 3.57 -0.63 -17.96
CA ILE A 224 3.49 -1.88 -18.73
C ILE A 224 2.49 -2.84 -18.11
N GLY A 225 2.18 -2.68 -16.83
CA GLY A 225 1.27 -3.55 -16.11
C GLY A 225 1.70 -3.79 -14.65
N THR A 226 1.33 -4.93 -14.10
CA THR A 226 1.61 -5.27 -12.70
C THR A 226 2.27 -6.65 -12.55
N ILE A 227 3.19 -6.75 -11.60
CA ILE A 227 3.79 -8.02 -11.15
C ILE A 227 3.39 -8.19 -9.69
N PRO A 228 2.40 -9.07 -9.38
CA PRO A 228 1.91 -9.26 -8.02
C PRO A 228 3.02 -9.60 -7.01
N GLY A 229 3.08 -8.85 -5.89
CA GLY A 229 4.10 -9.03 -4.86
C GLY A 229 5.42 -8.28 -5.09
N LYS A 230 5.63 -7.66 -6.26
CA LYS A 230 6.84 -6.89 -6.57
C LYS A 230 7.08 -5.75 -5.58
N GLY A 231 6.02 -5.04 -5.17
CA GLY A 231 6.12 -3.92 -4.24
C GLY A 231 6.71 -4.32 -2.88
N HIS A 232 6.34 -5.49 -2.36
CA HIS A 232 6.92 -6.03 -1.12
C HIS A 232 8.42 -6.32 -1.29
N ILE A 233 8.80 -7.03 -2.37
CA ILE A 233 10.20 -7.37 -2.63
C ILE A 233 11.07 -6.12 -2.73
N LEU A 234 10.60 -5.09 -3.44
CA LEU A 234 11.35 -3.84 -3.59
C LEU A 234 11.49 -3.06 -2.27
N ALA A 235 10.45 -3.03 -1.43
CA ALA A 235 10.51 -2.42 -0.11
C ALA A 235 11.52 -3.16 0.79
N ASP A 236 11.49 -4.49 0.78
CA ASP A 236 12.39 -5.33 1.55
C ASP A 236 13.84 -5.17 1.08
N MET A 237 14.10 -5.19 -0.24
CA MET A 237 15.44 -4.96 -0.80
C MET A 237 15.97 -3.57 -0.45
N THR A 238 15.13 -2.53 -0.60
CA THR A 238 15.49 -1.15 -0.26
C THR A 238 15.90 -1.04 1.21
N THR A 239 15.10 -1.58 2.12
CA THR A 239 15.39 -1.57 3.57
C THR A 239 16.65 -2.36 3.89
N TRP A 240 16.83 -3.52 3.27
CA TRP A 240 18.01 -4.36 3.46
C TRP A 240 19.31 -3.63 3.07
N TRP A 241 19.30 -2.93 1.94
CA TRP A 241 20.45 -2.17 1.47
C TRP A 241 20.67 -0.88 2.26
N PHE A 242 19.62 -0.11 2.59
CA PHE A 242 19.77 1.09 3.41
C PHE A 242 20.40 0.79 4.77
N ASN A 243 20.07 -0.33 5.39
CA ASN A 243 20.71 -0.74 6.65
C ASN A 243 22.20 -1.04 6.50
N ARG A 244 22.67 -1.45 5.32
CA ARG A 244 24.08 -1.77 5.03
C ARG A 244 24.90 -0.60 4.53
N THR A 245 24.27 0.45 4.11
CA THR A 245 24.94 1.63 3.56
C THR A 245 25.03 2.80 4.54
N ARG A 246 24.49 2.65 5.75
CA ARG A 246 24.44 3.71 6.78
C ARG A 246 25.80 4.27 7.17
N ASP A 247 26.83 3.43 7.16
CA ASP A 247 28.21 3.84 7.49
C ASP A 247 28.89 4.61 6.36
N ILE A 248 28.31 4.61 5.14
CA ILE A 248 28.85 5.34 3.99
C ILE A 248 28.18 6.70 3.88
N VAL A 249 26.85 6.75 4.04
CA VAL A 249 26.06 7.97 3.90
C VAL A 249 24.77 7.85 4.70
N PRO A 250 24.29 8.93 5.36
CA PRO A 250 22.95 8.94 5.94
C PRO A 250 21.89 8.62 4.89
N ASN A 251 20.85 7.93 5.28
CA ASN A 251 19.71 7.69 4.42
C ASN A 251 18.38 8.07 5.08
N HIS A 252 17.34 8.19 4.28
CA HIS A 252 16.05 8.69 4.73
C HIS A 252 15.14 7.64 5.42
N LEU A 253 15.54 6.38 5.50
CA LEU A 253 14.73 5.30 6.08
C LEU A 253 14.48 5.53 7.57
N LEU A 254 13.22 5.57 7.98
CA LEU A 254 12.76 5.59 9.37
C LEU A 254 12.18 4.24 9.79
N GLY A 255 11.47 3.55 8.90
CA GLY A 255 10.89 2.23 9.19
C GLY A 255 10.20 1.61 7.98
N GLN A 256 9.87 0.32 8.09
CA GLN A 256 9.16 -0.43 7.06
C GLN A 256 8.08 -1.32 7.67
N ARG A 257 6.94 -1.42 6.98
CA ARG A 257 5.88 -2.41 7.19
C ARG A 257 5.34 -2.85 5.84
N ASP A 258 5.38 -4.15 5.57
CA ASP A 258 4.98 -4.69 4.28
C ASP A 258 5.65 -3.91 3.12
N GLN A 259 4.87 -3.45 2.15
CA GLN A 259 5.32 -2.65 1.01
C GLN A 259 5.48 -1.15 1.30
N TYR A 260 5.33 -0.72 2.56
CA TYR A 260 5.36 0.68 2.96
C TYR A 260 6.67 1.02 3.67
N ILE A 261 7.32 2.08 3.22
CA ILE A 261 8.51 2.66 3.86
C ILE A 261 8.15 4.05 4.38
N LEU A 262 8.32 4.27 5.67
CA LEU A 262 8.32 5.60 6.26
C LEU A 262 9.72 6.19 6.14
N ALA A 263 9.83 7.39 5.62
CA ALA A 263 11.09 8.06 5.34
C ALA A 263 11.08 9.51 5.82
N LYS A 264 12.26 10.07 6.13
CA LYS A 264 12.43 11.51 6.29
C LYS A 264 12.10 12.23 4.99
N LYS A 265 11.43 13.37 5.09
CA LYS A 265 11.18 14.23 3.94
C LYS A 265 12.40 15.05 3.63
N CYS A 266 13.05 14.77 2.51
CA CYS A 266 14.22 15.49 2.05
C CYS A 266 13.87 16.37 0.84
N THR A 267 14.57 17.49 0.68
CA THR A 267 14.55 18.30 -0.54
C THR A 267 15.37 17.59 -1.59
N GLN A 268 14.70 16.98 -2.57
CA GLN A 268 15.33 16.15 -3.60
C GLN A 268 16.25 16.96 -4.49
N ILE A 269 17.47 16.46 -4.72
CA ILE A 269 18.37 16.94 -5.76
C ILE A 269 17.85 16.39 -7.09
N PRO A 270 17.54 17.23 -8.10
CA PRO A 270 16.88 16.80 -9.32
C PRO A 270 17.85 16.14 -10.33
N ILE A 271 18.71 15.26 -9.83
CA ILE A 271 19.71 14.51 -10.59
C ILE A 271 19.65 13.05 -10.16
N GLU A 272 19.65 12.14 -11.11
CA GLU A 272 19.91 10.73 -10.89
C GLU A 272 21.39 10.44 -11.15
N PHE A 273 22.10 9.97 -10.14
CA PHE A 273 23.54 9.67 -10.21
C PHE A 273 23.72 8.19 -10.58
N VAL A 274 23.96 7.92 -11.86
CA VAL A 274 24.13 6.55 -12.36
C VAL A 274 25.60 6.17 -12.38
N VAL A 275 25.97 5.10 -11.65
CA VAL A 275 27.31 4.52 -11.68
C VAL A 275 27.32 3.28 -12.57
N ARG A 276 28.27 3.22 -13.51
CA ARG A 276 28.39 2.11 -14.47
C ARG A 276 29.74 1.44 -14.36
N GLY A 277 29.72 0.13 -14.12
CA GLY A 277 30.92 -0.72 -14.17
C GLY A 277 31.13 -1.41 -15.53
N PHE A 278 30.16 -1.30 -16.43
CA PHE A 278 30.17 -1.97 -17.73
C PHE A 278 29.59 -1.05 -18.81
N ILE A 279 30.08 -1.19 -20.04
CA ILE A 279 29.51 -0.49 -21.20
C ILE A 279 28.36 -1.30 -21.77
N THR A 280 27.11 -0.92 -21.43
CA THR A 280 25.90 -1.67 -21.79
C THR A 280 24.69 -0.75 -21.93
N GLY A 281 23.53 -1.36 -22.16
CA GLY A 281 22.23 -0.73 -22.29
C GLY A 281 21.73 -0.72 -23.72
N SER A 282 20.42 -0.57 -23.85
CA SER A 282 19.71 -0.70 -25.15
C SER A 282 18.68 0.41 -25.38
N THR A 283 18.60 1.40 -24.47
CA THR A 283 17.75 2.58 -24.62
C THR A 283 18.46 3.67 -25.39
N LYS A 284 17.73 4.65 -25.91
CA LYS A 284 18.30 5.80 -26.66
C LYS A 284 19.32 6.57 -25.84
N THR A 285 19.16 6.63 -24.52
CA THR A 285 20.02 7.34 -23.57
C THR A 285 21.10 6.46 -22.94
N SER A 286 21.31 5.21 -23.37
CA SER A 286 22.31 4.33 -22.78
C SER A 286 23.73 4.65 -23.29
N ILE A 287 24.74 4.41 -22.42
CA ILE A 287 26.14 4.63 -22.76
C ILE A 287 26.59 3.83 -23.99
N TRP A 288 26.11 2.55 -24.14
CA TRP A 288 26.43 1.74 -25.31
C TRP A 288 25.86 2.33 -26.59
N THR A 289 24.60 2.80 -26.58
CA THR A 289 23.99 3.41 -27.77
C THR A 289 24.76 4.63 -28.22
N HIS A 290 25.17 5.50 -27.30
CA HIS A 290 25.99 6.67 -27.61
C HIS A 290 27.37 6.29 -28.16
N TYR A 291 28.04 5.31 -27.53
CA TYR A 291 29.33 4.82 -27.99
C TYR A 291 29.25 4.21 -29.39
N ASN A 292 28.28 3.35 -29.63
CA ASN A 292 28.05 2.69 -30.92
C ASN A 292 27.71 3.70 -32.04
N ASN A 293 27.10 4.83 -31.68
CA ASN A 293 26.84 5.94 -32.60
C ASN A 293 28.03 6.91 -32.78
N GLY A 294 29.23 6.52 -32.32
CA GLY A 294 30.45 7.27 -32.52
C GLY A 294 30.84 8.25 -31.40
N SER A 295 30.05 8.36 -30.34
CA SER A 295 30.43 9.20 -29.20
C SER A 295 31.64 8.60 -28.45
N ARG A 296 32.63 9.43 -28.14
CA ARG A 296 33.80 9.06 -27.31
C ARG A 296 33.87 9.88 -26.03
N ASN A 297 32.80 10.56 -25.73
CA ASN A 297 32.59 11.21 -24.42
C ASN A 297 31.14 11.03 -24.00
N TYR A 298 30.91 10.60 -22.76
CA TYR A 298 29.57 10.41 -22.23
C TYR A 298 29.46 11.01 -20.81
N CYS A 299 28.63 12.03 -20.63
CA CYS A 299 28.48 12.79 -19.38
C CYS A 299 29.81 13.35 -18.82
N GLY A 300 30.75 13.78 -19.70
CA GLY A 300 32.06 14.26 -19.32
C GLY A 300 33.14 13.17 -19.16
N ASN A 301 32.78 11.89 -19.31
CA ASN A 301 33.73 10.79 -19.21
C ASN A 301 34.27 10.43 -20.60
N PRO A 302 35.59 10.46 -20.84
CA PRO A 302 36.20 9.98 -22.08
C PRO A 302 36.07 8.46 -22.18
N LEU A 303 35.74 7.97 -23.37
CA LEU A 303 35.61 6.56 -23.66
C LEU A 303 36.70 6.14 -24.67
N PRO A 304 37.54 5.13 -24.36
CA PRO A 304 38.57 4.66 -25.27
C PRO A 304 37.98 3.97 -26.50
N GLU A 305 38.77 3.89 -27.56
CA GLU A 305 38.43 3.11 -28.77
C GLU A 305 38.44 1.61 -28.50
N GLY A 306 37.67 0.86 -29.28
CA GLY A 306 37.69 -0.61 -29.28
C GLY A 306 36.87 -1.26 -28.15
N LEU A 307 36.05 -0.49 -27.39
CA LEU A 307 35.14 -1.08 -26.42
C LEU A 307 34.07 -1.94 -27.13
N VAL A 308 33.79 -3.10 -26.57
CA VAL A 308 32.71 -3.97 -27.02
C VAL A 308 31.54 -3.94 -26.06
N LYS A 309 30.34 -4.20 -26.57
CA LYS A 309 29.12 -4.22 -25.77
C LYS A 309 29.27 -5.21 -24.60
N HIS A 310 28.77 -4.83 -23.42
CA HIS A 310 28.84 -5.59 -22.16
C HIS A 310 30.26 -5.74 -21.56
N GLN A 311 31.27 -5.13 -22.14
CA GLN A 311 32.61 -5.16 -21.58
C GLN A 311 32.68 -4.43 -20.23
N ARG A 312 33.44 -5.00 -19.29
CA ARG A 312 33.78 -4.34 -18.02
C ARG A 312 34.64 -3.10 -18.32
N LEU A 313 34.30 -1.98 -17.71
CA LEU A 313 35.09 -0.75 -17.75
C LEU A 313 36.31 -0.89 -16.81
N GLU A 314 37.41 -0.29 -17.18
CA GLU A 314 38.62 -0.30 -16.36
C GLU A 314 38.36 0.33 -14.96
N THR A 315 37.65 1.44 -14.94
CA THR A 315 37.10 2.07 -13.73
C THR A 315 35.64 2.38 -13.91
N PRO A 316 34.81 2.26 -12.84
CA PRO A 316 33.42 2.66 -12.91
C PRO A 316 33.28 4.14 -13.28
N LEU A 317 32.27 4.48 -14.07
CA LEU A 317 31.98 5.83 -14.52
C LEU A 317 30.73 6.38 -13.83
N LEU A 318 30.77 7.66 -13.44
CA LEU A 318 29.58 8.40 -13.01
C LEU A 318 28.97 9.10 -14.23
N THR A 319 27.72 8.76 -14.53
CA THR A 319 26.98 9.22 -15.72
C THR A 319 25.60 9.74 -15.31
N PRO A 320 25.52 10.95 -14.76
CA PRO A 320 24.27 11.48 -14.23
C PRO A 320 23.25 11.77 -15.33
N THR A 321 21.95 11.73 -14.93
CA THR A 321 20.82 12.18 -15.75
C THR A 321 20.01 13.21 -14.97
N THR A 322 19.42 14.16 -15.68
CA THR A 322 18.43 15.06 -15.09
C THR A 322 17.22 14.26 -14.64
N LYS A 323 16.47 14.75 -13.66
CA LYS A 323 15.18 14.21 -13.28
C LYS A 323 14.08 15.19 -13.72
N GLY A 324 13.43 14.84 -14.81
CA GLY A 324 12.34 15.64 -15.37
C GLY A 324 11.21 15.85 -14.37
N GLY A 325 10.52 16.99 -14.46
CA GLY A 325 9.41 17.35 -13.59
C GLY A 325 9.78 17.81 -12.18
N ILE A 326 11.08 18.02 -11.88
CA ILE A 326 11.55 18.41 -10.55
C ILE A 326 12.54 19.58 -10.59
N GLY A 327 12.36 20.55 -9.70
CA GLY A 327 13.28 21.67 -9.50
C GLY A 327 13.48 22.47 -10.79
N ILE A 328 14.72 22.75 -11.16
CA ILE A 328 15.07 23.51 -12.37
C ILE A 328 14.78 22.76 -13.69
N PHE A 329 14.42 21.46 -13.60
CA PHE A 329 14.02 20.63 -14.75
C PHE A 329 12.51 20.36 -14.74
N SER A 330 11.70 21.18 -14.04
CA SER A 330 10.25 21.03 -13.93
C SER A 330 9.53 21.02 -15.29
N ASP A 331 10.07 21.74 -16.26
CA ASP A 331 9.48 21.88 -17.61
C ASP A 331 9.88 20.72 -18.55
N SER A 332 10.86 19.89 -18.17
CA SER A 332 11.24 18.69 -18.92
C SER A 332 10.40 17.49 -18.47
N LYS A 333 9.97 16.67 -19.44
CA LYS A 333 9.30 15.40 -19.13
C LYS A 333 10.26 14.22 -19.10
N ASP A 334 11.44 14.37 -19.70
CA ASP A 334 12.39 13.28 -19.93
C ASP A 334 13.61 13.40 -19.03
N ASP A 335 14.13 12.23 -18.61
CA ASP A 335 15.38 12.09 -17.91
C ASP A 335 16.51 12.01 -18.98
N VAL A 336 17.33 13.05 -19.09
CA VAL A 336 18.39 13.14 -20.11
C VAL A 336 19.80 13.14 -19.51
N PRO A 337 20.80 12.50 -20.17
CA PRO A 337 22.18 12.55 -19.71
C PRO A 337 22.68 14.00 -19.60
N ILE A 338 23.38 14.30 -18.50
CA ILE A 338 23.96 15.63 -18.23
C ILE A 338 25.44 15.50 -17.88
N ASN A 339 26.25 16.47 -18.28
CA ASN A 339 27.66 16.53 -17.87
C ASN A 339 27.76 16.89 -16.38
N VAL A 340 28.69 16.26 -15.67
CA VAL A 340 28.92 16.53 -14.25
C VAL A 340 29.24 18.01 -13.97
N ASP A 341 29.97 18.69 -14.85
CA ASP A 341 30.28 20.11 -14.70
C ASP A 341 29.04 20.99 -14.90
N GLU A 342 28.19 20.64 -15.81
CA GLU A 342 26.94 21.35 -16.10
C GLU A 342 25.98 21.37 -14.89
N ILE A 343 26.03 20.34 -14.03
CA ILE A 343 25.24 20.29 -12.78
C ILE A 343 25.59 21.48 -11.87
N VAL A 344 26.87 21.78 -11.77
CA VAL A 344 27.38 22.92 -10.96
C VAL A 344 27.13 24.25 -11.66
N GLU A 345 27.37 24.32 -12.96
CA GLU A 345 27.15 25.53 -13.76
C GLU A 345 25.70 25.99 -13.73
N ARG A 346 24.75 25.04 -13.71
CA ARG A 346 23.32 25.32 -13.56
C ARG A 346 22.88 25.63 -12.13
N GLY A 347 23.80 25.59 -11.16
CA GLY A 347 23.50 25.89 -9.76
C GLY A 347 22.64 24.86 -9.06
N VAL A 348 22.60 23.60 -9.52
CA VAL A 348 21.84 22.52 -8.88
C VAL A 348 22.45 22.20 -7.51
N ILE A 349 23.77 22.04 -7.47
CA ILE A 349 24.57 21.80 -6.25
C ILE A 349 25.93 22.48 -6.42
N THR A 350 26.66 22.68 -5.30
CA THR A 350 28.02 23.21 -5.34
C THR A 350 29.04 22.17 -5.81
N ARG A 351 30.23 22.60 -6.20
CA ARG A 351 31.32 21.70 -6.58
C ARG A 351 31.71 20.76 -5.43
N GLU A 352 31.74 21.25 -4.23
CA GLU A 352 32.05 20.46 -3.02
C GLU A 352 31.02 19.39 -2.78
N GLN A 353 29.73 19.74 -2.90
CA GLN A 353 28.60 18.77 -2.79
C GLN A 353 28.66 17.71 -3.89
N LEU A 354 29.00 18.10 -5.12
CA LEU A 354 29.16 17.17 -6.23
C LEU A 354 30.27 16.15 -5.97
N GLU A 355 31.44 16.60 -5.52
CA GLU A 355 32.56 15.69 -5.21
C GLU A 355 32.24 14.76 -4.04
N TYR A 356 31.58 15.24 -3.00
CA TYR A 356 31.10 14.39 -1.91
C TYR A 356 30.12 13.31 -2.42
N ILE A 357 29.15 13.68 -3.26
CA ILE A 357 28.19 12.73 -3.85
C ILE A 357 28.91 11.73 -4.75
N ARG A 358 29.85 12.20 -5.58
CA ARG A 358 30.66 11.36 -6.48
C ARG A 358 31.41 10.27 -5.71
N GLU A 359 32.20 10.67 -4.68
CA GLU A 359 32.90 9.72 -3.82
C GLU A 359 31.93 8.74 -3.14
N THR A 360 30.81 9.23 -2.64
CA THR A 360 29.76 8.44 -2.01
C THR A 360 29.19 7.41 -2.97
N CYS A 361 28.87 7.80 -4.20
CA CYS A 361 28.38 6.91 -5.25
C CYS A 361 29.36 5.75 -5.53
N PHE A 362 30.66 6.05 -5.65
CA PHE A 362 31.66 5.01 -5.88
C PHE A 362 31.84 4.07 -4.68
N LYS A 363 31.80 4.60 -3.44
CA LYS A 363 31.84 3.78 -2.22
C LYS A 363 30.61 2.84 -2.14
N LEU A 364 29.43 3.35 -2.42
CA LEU A 364 28.18 2.56 -2.48
C LEU A 364 28.27 1.47 -3.55
N PHE A 365 28.73 1.84 -4.75
CA PHE A 365 28.85 0.90 -5.88
C PHE A 365 29.85 -0.21 -5.58
N ALA A 366 31.02 0.12 -5.04
CA ALA A 366 32.04 -0.86 -4.64
C ALA A 366 31.52 -1.84 -3.57
N LEU A 367 30.76 -1.33 -2.58
CA LEU A 367 30.09 -2.19 -1.61
C LEU A 367 29.07 -3.12 -2.31
N GLY A 368 28.25 -2.56 -3.20
CA GLY A 368 27.24 -3.31 -3.96
C GLY A 368 27.88 -4.43 -4.81
N GLN A 369 28.96 -4.12 -5.55
CA GLN A 369 29.72 -5.10 -6.32
C GLN A 369 30.29 -6.23 -5.45
N LYS A 370 30.95 -5.88 -4.35
CA LYS A 370 31.50 -6.85 -3.38
C LYS A 370 30.44 -7.78 -2.79
N VAL A 371 29.28 -7.24 -2.49
CA VAL A 371 28.17 -7.99 -1.92
C VAL A 371 27.51 -8.89 -2.98
N ALA A 372 27.33 -8.41 -4.20
CA ALA A 372 26.77 -9.15 -5.32
C ALA A 372 27.69 -10.33 -5.74
N GLU A 373 29.00 -10.06 -5.90
CA GLU A 373 29.99 -11.04 -6.30
C GLU A 373 30.05 -12.24 -5.35
N LYS A 374 30.04 -12.00 -4.04
CA LYS A 374 29.97 -13.07 -3.02
C LYS A 374 28.72 -13.95 -3.13
N ARG A 375 27.76 -13.54 -3.92
CA ARG A 375 26.47 -14.23 -4.12
C ARG A 375 26.25 -14.71 -5.54
N GLY A 376 27.33 -14.73 -6.35
CA GLY A 376 27.29 -15.20 -7.73
C GLY A 376 26.64 -14.20 -8.70
N LEU A 377 26.56 -12.91 -8.34
CA LEU A 377 26.00 -11.87 -9.17
C LEU A 377 27.05 -10.79 -9.50
N ILE A 378 26.85 -10.14 -10.64
CA ILE A 378 27.58 -8.92 -11.05
C ILE A 378 26.61 -7.75 -10.91
N LEU A 379 26.93 -6.75 -10.10
CA LEU A 379 26.28 -5.44 -10.15
C LEU A 379 26.89 -4.65 -11.30
N VAL A 380 26.13 -4.46 -12.35
CA VAL A 380 26.55 -3.89 -13.64
C VAL A 380 26.54 -2.37 -13.61
N ASP A 381 25.40 -1.82 -13.24
CA ASP A 381 25.18 -0.40 -13.00
C ASP A 381 24.05 -0.21 -11.99
N THR A 382 23.95 0.99 -11.46
CA THR A 382 22.89 1.38 -10.52
C THR A 382 22.69 2.88 -10.52
N LYS A 383 21.50 3.28 -10.12
CA LYS A 383 21.06 4.65 -9.97
C LYS A 383 20.95 5.00 -8.48
N TYR A 384 21.50 6.14 -8.08
CA TYR A 384 21.35 6.73 -6.75
C TYR A 384 20.65 8.08 -6.85
N GLU A 385 19.83 8.38 -5.84
CA GLU A 385 19.20 9.69 -5.66
C GLU A 385 19.54 10.24 -4.29
N PHE A 386 19.74 11.56 -4.24
CA PHE A 386 20.09 12.27 -3.02
C PHE A 386 19.14 13.44 -2.79
N GLY A 387 19.05 13.86 -1.54
CA GLY A 387 18.32 15.04 -1.13
C GLY A 387 18.97 15.68 0.08
N PHE A 388 18.55 16.89 0.40
CA PHE A 388 18.94 17.57 1.64
C PHE A 388 17.86 17.31 2.69
N ASP A 389 18.24 16.83 3.86
CA ASP A 389 17.34 16.76 5.01
C ASP A 389 17.06 18.17 5.59
N ASP A 390 16.30 18.25 6.67
CA ASP A 390 15.93 19.50 7.34
C ASP A 390 17.11 20.26 7.94
N GLN A 391 18.26 19.59 8.11
CA GLN A 391 19.52 20.18 8.56
C GLN A 391 20.49 20.53 7.42
N GLY A 392 20.06 20.29 6.17
CA GLY A 392 20.89 20.50 4.98
C GLY A 392 21.91 19.40 4.74
N VAL A 393 21.81 18.26 5.41
CA VAL A 393 22.71 17.11 5.22
C VAL A 393 22.33 16.34 3.97
N ILE A 394 23.35 16.04 3.13
CA ILE A 394 23.17 15.19 1.95
C ILE A 394 22.80 13.77 2.39
N THR A 395 21.62 13.34 2.02
CA THR A 395 20.98 12.10 2.44
C THR A 395 20.63 11.27 1.23
N LEU A 396 20.95 9.98 1.26
CA LEU A 396 20.56 9.01 0.23
C LEU A 396 19.07 8.72 0.34
N ILE A 397 18.35 8.86 -0.76
CA ILE A 397 16.89 8.71 -0.83
C ILE A 397 16.49 7.70 -1.88
N ASP A 398 15.20 7.47 -2.04
CA ASP A 398 14.55 6.62 -3.02
C ASP A 398 14.80 5.13 -2.78
N GLU A 399 15.71 4.51 -3.50
CA GLU A 399 16.06 3.09 -3.39
C GLU A 399 17.55 2.86 -3.67
N VAL A 400 18.07 1.71 -3.24
CA VAL A 400 19.47 1.34 -3.42
C VAL A 400 19.58 -0.10 -3.87
N HIS A 401 20.28 -0.34 -4.97
CA HIS A 401 20.66 -1.67 -5.48
C HIS A 401 19.48 -2.65 -5.64
N THR A 402 18.26 -2.14 -5.88
CA THR A 402 17.10 -2.99 -6.17
C THR A 402 17.13 -3.48 -7.62
N CYS A 403 16.32 -4.48 -7.95
CA CYS A 403 16.17 -4.94 -9.33
C CYS A 403 15.53 -3.91 -10.28
N ASP A 404 14.92 -2.85 -9.74
CA ASP A 404 14.35 -1.75 -10.54
C ASP A 404 15.36 -0.63 -10.81
N SER A 405 16.25 -0.35 -9.85
CA SER A 405 17.27 0.70 -9.94
C SER A 405 18.62 0.22 -10.46
N SER A 406 18.84 -1.09 -10.56
CA SER A 406 20.14 -1.69 -10.88
C SER A 406 20.01 -2.80 -11.91
N ARG A 407 21.11 -3.04 -12.65
CA ARG A 407 21.27 -4.23 -13.50
C ARG A 407 22.13 -5.25 -12.80
N TYR A 408 21.69 -6.50 -12.87
CA TYR A 408 22.41 -7.66 -12.37
C TYR A 408 22.59 -8.72 -13.46
N TRP A 409 23.80 -9.28 -13.55
CA TRP A 409 24.10 -10.44 -14.37
C TRP A 409 24.58 -11.59 -13.50
N LYS A 410 24.46 -12.83 -14.00
CA LYS A 410 25.06 -13.99 -13.36
C LYS A 410 26.58 -13.96 -13.54
N LEU A 411 27.30 -14.21 -12.44
CA LEU A 411 28.76 -14.18 -12.44
C LEU A 411 29.36 -15.39 -13.14
N ASP A 412 28.80 -16.58 -12.92
CA ASP A 412 29.34 -17.86 -13.39
C ASP A 412 29.30 -18.02 -14.92
N THR A 413 28.35 -17.38 -15.57
CA THR A 413 28.19 -17.48 -17.03
C THR A 413 28.83 -16.32 -17.81
N TYR A 414 29.11 -15.20 -17.17
CA TYR A 414 29.51 -13.94 -17.81
C TYR A 414 30.75 -14.11 -18.70
N GLU A 415 31.85 -14.66 -18.18
CA GLU A 415 33.12 -14.79 -18.90
C GLU A 415 32.99 -15.71 -20.17
N SER A 416 32.24 -16.81 -20.03
CA SER A 416 32.03 -17.74 -21.15
C SER A 416 31.18 -17.12 -22.25
N ILE A 417 30.13 -16.40 -21.86
CA ILE A 417 29.23 -15.74 -22.81
C ILE A 417 29.95 -14.62 -23.55
N MET A 418 30.76 -13.81 -22.84
CA MET A 418 31.51 -12.72 -23.45
C MET A 418 32.55 -13.22 -24.47
N LYS A 419 33.20 -14.37 -24.20
CA LYS A 419 34.12 -15.00 -25.18
C LYS A 419 33.41 -15.46 -26.47
N CYS A 420 32.14 -15.78 -26.37
CA CYS A 420 31.31 -16.17 -27.52
C CYS A 420 30.58 -14.99 -28.18
N GLY A 421 30.76 -13.75 -27.67
CA GLY A 421 30.06 -12.57 -28.18
C GLY A 421 28.55 -12.56 -27.91
N GLY A 422 28.09 -13.26 -26.85
CA GLY A 422 26.68 -13.38 -26.48
C GLY A 422 26.18 -12.25 -25.56
N GLU A 423 24.90 -12.34 -25.22
CA GLU A 423 24.25 -11.45 -24.24
C GLU A 423 24.35 -12.06 -22.83
N PRO A 424 24.82 -11.33 -21.79
CA PRO A 424 24.89 -11.83 -20.42
C PRO A 424 23.53 -12.27 -19.86
N ASP A 425 23.54 -13.25 -18.96
CA ASP A 425 22.35 -13.73 -18.25
C ASP A 425 21.83 -12.66 -17.27
N LYS A 426 20.77 -11.95 -17.66
CA LYS A 426 20.15 -10.85 -16.91
C LYS A 426 19.22 -11.39 -15.82
N VAL A 427 19.28 -10.79 -14.64
CA VAL A 427 18.42 -11.14 -13.51
C VAL A 427 17.77 -9.90 -12.88
N ASP A 428 17.32 -9.00 -13.74
CA ASP A 428 16.72 -7.71 -13.42
C ASP A 428 15.60 -7.37 -14.42
N LYS A 429 15.17 -6.12 -14.41
CA LYS A 429 14.09 -5.58 -15.24
C LYS A 429 14.35 -5.66 -16.76
N ASP A 430 15.59 -5.81 -17.18
CA ASP A 430 15.92 -5.91 -18.63
C ASP A 430 15.31 -7.15 -19.28
N THR A 431 15.03 -8.22 -18.51
CA THR A 431 14.28 -9.39 -19.01
C THR A 431 12.90 -9.00 -19.58
N LEU A 432 12.19 -8.09 -18.90
CA LEU A 432 10.91 -7.58 -19.39
C LEU A 432 11.09 -6.66 -20.60
N ARG A 433 12.14 -5.83 -20.60
CA ARG A 433 12.48 -4.97 -21.74
C ARG A 433 12.74 -5.77 -23.01
N ASP A 434 13.46 -6.88 -22.88
CA ASP A 434 13.76 -7.77 -24.00
C ASP A 434 12.47 -8.42 -24.53
N TYR A 435 11.56 -8.86 -23.64
CA TYR A 435 10.25 -9.36 -24.04
C TYR A 435 9.47 -8.31 -24.83
N ILE A 436 9.31 -7.09 -24.29
CA ILE A 436 8.57 -6.02 -24.97
C ILE A 436 9.14 -5.74 -26.37
N LYS A 437 10.47 -5.65 -26.50
CA LYS A 437 11.14 -5.46 -27.80
C LYS A 437 10.92 -6.61 -28.78
N SER A 438 10.67 -7.81 -28.30
CA SER A 438 10.40 -8.96 -29.16
C SER A 438 8.98 -8.97 -29.72
N VAL A 439 8.04 -8.26 -29.10
CA VAL A 439 6.61 -8.31 -29.43
C VAL A 439 6.04 -7.02 -30.00
N VAL A 440 6.76 -5.88 -29.91
CA VAL A 440 6.36 -4.60 -30.46
C VAL A 440 7.47 -3.97 -31.29
N GLU A 441 7.11 -3.28 -32.38
CA GLU A 441 8.07 -2.64 -33.29
C GLU A 441 8.78 -1.45 -32.62
N ASP A 442 8.04 -0.56 -31.96
CA ASP A 442 8.59 0.55 -31.18
C ASP A 442 8.04 0.52 -29.76
N PRO A 443 8.85 0.15 -28.75
CA PRO A 443 8.44 0.11 -27.36
C PRO A 443 7.96 1.44 -26.77
N TYR A 444 8.32 2.56 -27.37
CA TYR A 444 7.95 3.90 -26.88
C TYR A 444 6.57 4.36 -27.36
N THR A 445 6.16 3.96 -28.56
CA THR A 445 4.96 4.49 -29.22
C THR A 445 3.91 3.42 -29.56
N SER A 446 4.32 2.18 -29.89
CA SER A 446 3.39 1.11 -30.24
C SER A 446 2.44 0.76 -29.09
N PRO A 447 1.20 0.31 -29.37
CA PRO A 447 0.32 -0.26 -28.34
C PRO A 447 1.02 -1.42 -27.64
N LEU A 448 1.00 -1.43 -26.30
CA LEU A 448 1.60 -2.51 -25.51
C LEU A 448 0.61 -3.66 -25.39
N PRO A 449 1.02 -4.90 -25.64
CA PRO A 449 0.19 -6.07 -25.36
C PRO A 449 0.07 -6.31 -23.86
N GLU A 450 -0.96 -7.06 -23.45
CA GLU A 450 -1.02 -7.62 -22.12
C GLU A 450 0.19 -8.55 -21.88
N ILE A 451 0.83 -8.44 -20.72
CA ILE A 451 1.98 -9.26 -20.38
C ILE A 451 1.48 -10.69 -20.09
N PRO A 452 1.97 -11.72 -20.80
CA PRO A 452 1.62 -13.10 -20.51
C PRO A 452 1.96 -13.49 -19.06
N SER A 453 1.12 -14.33 -18.44
CA SER A 453 1.34 -14.80 -17.07
C SER A 453 2.72 -15.43 -16.86
N GLU A 454 3.22 -16.18 -17.84
CA GLU A 454 4.55 -16.81 -17.79
C GLU A 454 5.67 -15.76 -17.65
N VAL A 455 5.53 -14.60 -18.30
CA VAL A 455 6.50 -13.49 -18.20
C VAL A 455 6.38 -12.82 -16.85
N VAL A 456 5.14 -12.62 -16.35
CA VAL A 456 4.89 -12.08 -15.01
C VAL A 456 5.51 -12.98 -13.94
N ASP A 457 5.27 -14.30 -14.01
CA ASP A 457 5.81 -15.28 -13.08
C ASP A 457 7.33 -15.36 -13.14
N LYS A 458 7.90 -15.34 -14.35
CA LYS A 458 9.36 -15.30 -14.54
C LYS A 458 9.96 -14.05 -13.88
N MET A 459 9.33 -12.89 -14.06
CA MET A 459 9.79 -11.64 -13.45
C MET A 459 9.69 -11.68 -11.92
N PHE A 460 8.55 -12.12 -11.37
CA PHE A 460 8.38 -12.28 -9.93
C PHE A 460 9.43 -13.22 -9.34
N ASN A 461 9.61 -14.39 -9.95
CA ASN A 461 10.59 -15.38 -9.50
C ASN A 461 12.02 -14.83 -9.58
N THR A 462 12.34 -14.03 -10.60
CA THR A 462 13.66 -13.39 -10.72
C THR A 462 13.88 -12.38 -9.57
N TYR A 463 12.94 -11.49 -9.29
CA TYR A 463 13.05 -10.51 -8.21
C TYR A 463 13.14 -11.19 -6.84
N ASN A 464 12.27 -12.17 -6.60
CA ASN A 464 12.26 -12.94 -5.35
C ASN A 464 13.57 -13.74 -5.15
N TRP A 465 14.09 -14.33 -6.20
CA TRP A 465 15.36 -15.05 -6.17
C TRP A 465 16.54 -14.13 -5.84
N VAL A 466 16.62 -12.95 -6.49
CA VAL A 466 17.67 -11.95 -6.19
C VAL A 466 17.56 -11.49 -4.75
N TYR A 467 16.34 -11.20 -4.26
CA TYR A 467 16.11 -10.82 -2.87
C TYR A 467 16.56 -11.94 -1.90
N THR A 468 16.15 -13.17 -2.15
CA THR A 468 16.51 -14.34 -1.31
C THR A 468 18.03 -14.54 -1.26
N ILE A 469 18.73 -14.38 -2.38
CA ILE A 469 20.20 -14.45 -2.43
C ILE A 469 20.83 -13.36 -1.53
N PHE A 470 20.30 -12.14 -1.54
CA PHE A 470 20.83 -11.06 -0.71
C PHE A 470 20.46 -11.23 0.77
N SER A 471 19.24 -11.58 1.09
CA SER A 471 18.74 -11.70 2.46
C SER A 471 19.21 -12.97 3.19
N GLY A 472 19.55 -14.04 2.45
CA GLY A 472 20.02 -15.31 3.01
C GLY A 472 18.90 -16.11 3.67
N ASP A 473 17.84 -16.46 2.95
CA ASP A 473 16.71 -17.34 3.36
C ASP A 473 15.93 -16.90 4.65
N LYS A 474 16.24 -15.72 5.18
CA LYS A 474 15.45 -15.13 6.26
C LYS A 474 14.26 -14.42 5.65
N THR A 475 13.07 -14.95 5.90
CA THR A 475 11.82 -14.26 5.58
C THR A 475 11.86 -12.84 6.14
N SER A 476 11.28 -11.89 5.42
CA SER A 476 11.26 -10.44 5.72
C SER A 476 10.88 -10.04 7.17
N ARG A 477 10.41 -10.99 7.98
CA ARG A 477 10.04 -10.79 9.38
C ARG A 477 11.22 -10.55 10.34
N ASP A 478 12.46 -10.84 9.92
CA ASP A 478 13.64 -10.70 10.78
C ASP A 478 14.48 -9.43 10.53
N CYS A 479 14.08 -8.59 9.59
CA CYS A 479 14.65 -7.26 9.40
C CYS A 479 14.05 -6.25 10.40
N ARG A 480 13.95 -6.62 11.68
CA ARG A 480 13.68 -5.66 12.73
C ARG A 480 14.86 -4.70 12.81
N VAL A 481 14.57 -3.43 12.61
CA VAL A 481 15.50 -2.35 12.98
C VAL A 481 15.91 -2.64 14.42
N SER A 482 17.21 -2.74 14.70
CA SER A 482 17.71 -2.92 16.05
C SER A 482 17.22 -1.73 16.90
N HIS A 483 16.35 -2.02 17.87
CA HIS A 483 15.74 -1.04 18.75
C HIS A 483 16.80 -0.45 19.69
N THR A 484 17.41 0.66 19.32
CA THR A 484 18.29 1.42 20.23
C THR A 484 17.95 2.90 20.35
N ASP A 485 16.89 3.38 19.64
CA ASP A 485 16.47 4.78 19.72
C ASP A 485 14.97 4.91 20.05
N LEU A 486 14.64 5.69 21.08
CA LEU A 486 13.27 6.05 21.45
C LEU A 486 12.50 6.74 20.30
N THR A 487 13.21 7.39 19.38
CA THR A 487 12.66 7.96 18.14
C THR A 487 12.16 6.88 17.18
N ALA A 488 12.86 5.74 17.09
CA ALA A 488 12.49 4.63 16.21
C ALA A 488 11.14 3.98 16.62
N GLU A 489 10.84 3.90 17.92
CA GLU A 489 9.56 3.35 18.38
C GLU A 489 8.38 4.27 18.06
N ALA A 490 8.56 5.59 18.21
CA ALA A 490 7.55 6.58 17.83
C ALA A 490 7.27 6.55 16.32
N ASP A 491 8.30 6.43 15.49
CA ASP A 491 8.17 6.34 14.03
C ASP A 491 7.51 5.03 13.60
N LEU A 492 7.81 3.91 14.25
CA LEU A 492 7.14 2.63 14.01
C LEU A 492 5.66 2.68 14.39
N ASN A 493 5.30 3.34 15.49
CA ASN A 493 3.90 3.55 15.87
C ASN A 493 3.15 4.42 14.85
N VAL A 494 3.80 5.46 14.32
CA VAL A 494 3.24 6.28 13.23
C VAL A 494 3.04 5.41 12.00
N LEU A 495 4.04 4.65 11.60
CA LEU A 495 3.97 3.75 10.44
C LEU A 495 2.87 2.71 10.59
N ASP A 496 2.75 2.05 11.74
CA ASP A 496 1.70 1.05 12.00
C ASP A 496 0.30 1.66 11.89
N ASN A 497 0.09 2.88 12.39
CA ASN A 497 -1.17 3.58 12.26
C ASN A 497 -1.50 3.97 10.81
N VAL A 498 -0.49 4.45 10.06
CA VAL A 498 -0.63 4.83 8.65
C VAL A 498 -0.92 3.60 7.79
N VAL A 499 -0.13 2.53 7.94
CA VAL A 499 -0.30 1.28 7.19
C VAL A 499 -1.66 0.65 7.50
N ARG A 500 -2.10 0.70 8.76
CA ARG A 500 -3.44 0.26 9.14
C ARG A 500 -4.51 1.05 8.41
N ALA A 501 -4.45 2.40 8.42
CA ALA A 501 -5.40 3.25 7.72
C ALA A 501 -5.42 2.97 6.20
N MET A 502 -4.25 2.73 5.59
CA MET A 502 -4.14 2.40 4.18
C MET A 502 -4.70 1.01 3.86
N ASN A 503 -4.44 0.01 4.72
CA ASN A 503 -4.91 -1.37 4.53
C ASN A 503 -6.41 -1.53 4.80
N GLU A 504 -6.98 -0.81 5.76
CA GLU A 504 -8.41 -0.86 6.07
C GLU A 504 -9.29 -0.45 4.86
N ASN A 505 -8.76 0.33 3.93
CA ASN A 505 -9.47 0.73 2.72
C ASN A 505 -9.41 -0.29 1.57
N ARG A 506 -8.60 -1.36 1.68
CA ARG A 506 -8.56 -2.39 0.63
C ARG A 506 -9.78 -3.30 0.71
N PRO A 507 -10.45 -3.60 -0.41
CA PRO A 507 -11.54 -4.56 -0.45
C PRO A 507 -11.10 -5.93 0.09
N LEU A 508 -11.94 -6.57 0.90
CA LEU A 508 -11.73 -7.92 1.39
C LEU A 508 -12.35 -8.93 0.44
N ASN A 509 -11.54 -9.82 -0.13
CA ASN A 509 -12.00 -10.99 -0.88
C ASN A 509 -11.89 -12.25 -0.02
N VAL A 510 -12.94 -13.03 0.01
CA VAL A 510 -12.97 -14.34 0.66
C VAL A 510 -13.25 -15.41 -0.41
N PHE A 511 -12.21 -16.16 -0.74
CA PHE A 511 -12.27 -17.27 -1.70
C PHE A 511 -12.67 -18.54 -0.96
N VAL A 512 -13.94 -18.98 -1.12
CA VAL A 512 -14.44 -20.19 -0.48
C VAL A 512 -14.37 -21.35 -1.48
N MET A 513 -13.44 -22.26 -1.25
CA MET A 513 -13.13 -23.37 -2.14
C MET A 513 -13.62 -24.69 -1.53
N CYS A 514 -14.50 -25.39 -2.21
CA CYS A 514 -15.03 -26.69 -1.81
C CYS A 514 -14.36 -27.81 -2.61
N GLY A 515 -14.03 -28.91 -1.93
CA GLY A 515 -13.51 -30.12 -2.59
C GLY A 515 -14.54 -30.85 -3.45
N SER A 516 -15.83 -30.66 -3.15
CA SER A 516 -16.95 -31.28 -3.85
C SER A 516 -18.15 -30.33 -3.93
N PRO A 517 -19.00 -30.43 -4.97
CA PRO A 517 -20.32 -29.79 -4.99
C PRO A 517 -21.25 -30.19 -3.82
N THR A 518 -21.05 -31.37 -3.25
CA THR A 518 -21.82 -31.87 -2.09
C THR A 518 -21.53 -31.07 -0.81
N ASP A 519 -20.45 -30.31 -0.75
CA ASP A 519 -20.09 -29.45 0.39
C ASP A 519 -20.86 -28.11 0.38
N ALA A 520 -21.73 -27.86 -0.62
CA ALA A 520 -22.44 -26.59 -0.78
C ALA A 520 -23.26 -26.16 0.46
N PRO A 521 -24.01 -27.05 1.15
CA PRO A 521 -24.74 -26.63 2.34
C PRO A 521 -23.83 -26.12 3.46
N TRP A 522 -22.65 -26.74 3.64
CA TRP A 522 -21.66 -26.32 4.61
C TRP A 522 -21.02 -25.00 4.21
N ARG A 523 -20.68 -24.85 2.92
CA ARG A 523 -20.20 -23.60 2.33
C ARG A 523 -21.18 -22.44 2.57
N ASP A 524 -22.46 -22.65 2.30
CA ASP A 524 -23.47 -21.59 2.41
C ASP A 524 -23.67 -21.16 3.86
N LYS A 525 -23.55 -22.09 4.83
CA LYS A 525 -23.52 -21.78 6.26
C LYS A 525 -22.30 -20.92 6.62
N ILE A 526 -21.11 -21.30 6.18
CA ILE A 526 -19.87 -20.57 6.42
C ILE A 526 -19.95 -19.15 5.85
N VAL A 527 -20.41 -19.01 4.62
CA VAL A 527 -20.59 -17.71 3.96
C VAL A 527 -21.60 -16.85 4.73
N GLY A 528 -22.67 -17.44 5.26
CA GLY A 528 -23.64 -16.74 6.11
C GLY A 528 -22.99 -16.17 7.38
N GLU A 529 -22.22 -16.97 8.10
CA GLU A 529 -21.51 -16.55 9.30
C GLU A 529 -20.46 -15.47 8.99
N ILE A 530 -19.64 -15.64 7.94
CA ILE A 530 -18.65 -14.65 7.58
C ILE A 530 -19.32 -13.32 7.21
N ARG A 531 -20.44 -13.32 6.51
CA ARG A 531 -21.21 -12.10 6.17
C ARG A 531 -21.70 -11.34 7.39
N GLU A 532 -22.00 -12.01 8.48
CA GLU A 532 -22.44 -11.37 9.71
C GLU A 532 -21.30 -10.57 10.37
N TYR A 533 -20.08 -11.11 10.35
CA TYR A 533 -18.91 -10.50 10.99
C TYR A 533 -18.05 -9.65 10.04
N CYS A 534 -18.07 -9.95 8.74
CA CYS A 534 -17.34 -9.26 7.67
C CYS A 534 -18.30 -8.91 6.53
N PRO A 535 -19.24 -7.98 6.73
CA PRO A 535 -20.25 -7.63 5.72
C PRO A 535 -19.67 -6.99 4.46
N GLU A 536 -18.42 -6.56 4.52
CA GLU A 536 -17.67 -5.99 3.40
C GLU A 536 -17.07 -7.04 2.45
N ALA A 537 -17.04 -8.31 2.85
CA ALA A 537 -16.35 -9.34 2.10
C ALA A 537 -17.01 -9.62 0.73
N ASN A 538 -16.21 -9.61 -0.31
CA ASN A 538 -16.57 -10.14 -1.62
C ASN A 538 -16.32 -11.65 -1.63
N PHE A 539 -17.34 -12.45 -1.95
CA PHE A 539 -17.23 -13.89 -1.93
C PHE A 539 -17.03 -14.46 -3.32
N HIS A 540 -15.98 -15.26 -3.47
CA HIS A 540 -15.69 -16.05 -4.66
C HIS A 540 -15.87 -17.53 -4.32
N LEU A 541 -16.94 -18.14 -4.86
CA LEU A 541 -17.34 -19.50 -4.52
C LEU A 541 -16.89 -20.48 -5.61
N ILE A 542 -16.04 -21.43 -5.24
CA ILE A 542 -15.40 -22.38 -6.15
C ILE A 542 -15.65 -23.80 -5.64
N ALA A 543 -16.04 -24.71 -6.53
CA ALA A 543 -16.19 -26.13 -6.22
C ALA A 543 -15.29 -26.94 -7.16
N LYS A 544 -14.13 -27.38 -6.64
CA LYS A 544 -13.14 -28.11 -7.44
C LYS A 544 -12.29 -29.03 -6.56
N SER A 545 -12.24 -30.30 -6.90
CA SER A 545 -11.43 -31.29 -6.18
C SER A 545 -9.95 -31.17 -6.54
N ALA A 546 -9.09 -30.92 -5.55
CA ALA A 546 -7.65 -30.89 -5.77
C ALA A 546 -7.05 -32.25 -6.17
N HIS A 547 -7.62 -33.36 -5.70
CA HIS A 547 -7.18 -34.71 -6.09
C HIS A 547 -7.42 -35.04 -7.56
N LYS A 548 -8.55 -34.61 -8.10
CA LYS A 548 -8.96 -34.92 -9.48
C LYS A 548 -8.48 -33.89 -10.50
N PHE A 549 -8.33 -32.64 -10.04
CA PHE A 549 -8.15 -31.47 -10.91
C PHE A 549 -7.09 -30.50 -10.38
N THR A 550 -5.94 -31.00 -9.89
CA THR A 550 -4.89 -30.17 -9.26
C THR A 550 -4.42 -29.05 -10.18
N ARG A 551 -4.17 -29.32 -11.46
CA ARG A 551 -3.72 -28.29 -12.42
C ARG A 551 -4.74 -27.18 -12.61
N GLU A 552 -6.04 -27.52 -12.62
CA GLU A 552 -7.11 -26.54 -12.77
C GLU A 552 -7.27 -25.71 -11.49
N VAL A 553 -7.06 -26.30 -10.32
CA VAL A 553 -7.05 -25.55 -9.04
C VAL A 553 -5.90 -24.55 -9.04
N VAL A 554 -4.70 -24.96 -9.44
CA VAL A 554 -3.55 -24.05 -9.53
C VAL A 554 -3.81 -22.93 -10.53
N ALA A 555 -4.34 -23.21 -11.71
CA ALA A 555 -4.70 -22.19 -12.70
C ALA A 555 -5.75 -21.18 -12.19
N ILE A 556 -6.72 -21.62 -11.36
CA ILE A 556 -7.68 -20.73 -10.69
C ILE A 556 -6.95 -19.81 -9.71
N LEU A 557 -6.00 -20.35 -8.91
CA LEU A 557 -5.25 -19.56 -7.93
C LEU A 557 -4.34 -18.53 -8.61
N ASP A 558 -3.72 -18.88 -9.72
CA ASP A 558 -2.93 -17.96 -10.56
C ASP A 558 -3.82 -16.83 -11.12
N GLY A 559 -5.04 -17.17 -11.56
CA GLY A 559 -6.06 -16.19 -11.95
C GLY A 559 -6.39 -15.22 -10.81
N HIS A 560 -6.62 -15.75 -9.61
CA HIS A 560 -6.89 -14.90 -8.43
C HIS A 560 -5.72 -13.97 -8.10
N ALA A 561 -4.48 -14.43 -8.21
CA ALA A 561 -3.31 -13.61 -7.95
C ALA A 561 -3.21 -12.42 -8.94
N ARG A 562 -3.62 -12.61 -10.20
CA ARG A 562 -3.68 -11.55 -11.22
C ARG A 562 -4.85 -10.60 -11.01
N ASP A 563 -6.05 -11.14 -10.83
CA ASP A 563 -7.29 -10.36 -10.78
C ASP A 563 -7.42 -9.60 -9.45
N TYR A 564 -6.87 -10.17 -8.36
CA TYR A 564 -6.98 -9.64 -7.00
C TYR A 564 -5.60 -9.54 -6.32
N PRO A 565 -4.66 -8.72 -6.84
CA PRO A 565 -3.33 -8.60 -6.27
C PRO A 565 -3.38 -8.08 -4.83
N ALA A 566 -2.51 -8.61 -3.96
CA ALA A 566 -2.45 -8.27 -2.54
C ALA A 566 -2.16 -6.77 -2.28
N SER A 567 -1.56 -6.08 -3.25
CA SER A 567 -1.36 -4.63 -3.20
C SER A 567 -2.66 -3.81 -3.20
N ARG A 568 -3.75 -4.37 -3.77
CA ARG A 568 -5.06 -3.70 -3.91
C ARG A 568 -6.16 -4.34 -3.08
N TYR A 569 -5.99 -5.60 -2.67
CA TYR A 569 -7.02 -6.40 -2.01
C TYR A 569 -6.47 -7.10 -0.79
N ARG A 570 -7.33 -7.32 0.21
CA ARG A 570 -7.09 -8.23 1.32
C ARG A 570 -7.72 -9.57 0.95
N ASN A 571 -6.91 -10.57 0.67
CA ASN A 571 -7.37 -11.89 0.24
C ASN A 571 -7.32 -12.87 1.40
N VAL A 572 -8.35 -13.69 1.53
CA VAL A 572 -8.44 -14.80 2.50
C VAL A 572 -9.00 -16.01 1.78
N TYR A 573 -8.39 -17.16 1.97
CA TYR A 573 -8.86 -18.43 1.43
C TYR A 573 -9.48 -19.30 2.52
N VAL A 574 -10.65 -19.83 2.24
CA VAL A 574 -11.37 -20.79 3.08
C VAL A 574 -11.56 -22.07 2.28
N THR A 575 -10.98 -23.17 2.76
CA THR A 575 -11.05 -24.46 2.09
C THR A 575 -11.95 -25.42 2.87
N ILE A 576 -12.88 -26.04 2.16
CA ILE A 576 -13.86 -26.98 2.69
C ILE A 576 -13.63 -28.32 1.99
N ALA A 577 -13.03 -29.28 2.70
CA ALA A 577 -12.80 -30.62 2.18
C ALA A 577 -12.83 -31.64 3.31
N GLY A 578 -13.59 -32.72 3.12
CA GLY A 578 -13.64 -33.87 4.03
C GLY A 578 -12.59 -34.93 3.68
N MET A 579 -12.54 -35.99 4.46
CA MET A 579 -11.78 -37.25 4.39
C MET A 579 -10.31 -37.17 3.95
N SER A 580 -9.95 -36.44 2.93
CA SER A 580 -8.56 -36.23 2.46
C SER A 580 -8.39 -34.80 1.98
N ASN A 581 -7.82 -33.96 2.84
CA ASN A 581 -7.77 -32.51 2.63
C ASN A 581 -6.54 -32.05 1.82
N ALA A 582 -6.37 -32.61 0.61
CA ALA A 582 -5.35 -32.11 -0.32
C ALA A 582 -5.62 -30.67 -0.78
N LEU A 583 -6.88 -30.22 -0.76
CA LEU A 583 -7.27 -28.89 -1.23
C LEU A 583 -6.59 -27.79 -0.40
N SER A 584 -6.63 -27.89 0.93
CA SER A 584 -6.00 -26.89 1.80
C SER A 584 -4.50 -26.80 1.59
N GLY A 585 -3.83 -27.96 1.41
CA GLY A 585 -2.39 -28.01 1.13
C GLY A 585 -2.04 -27.38 -0.22
N VAL A 586 -2.77 -27.73 -1.29
CA VAL A 586 -2.57 -27.14 -2.63
C VAL A 586 -2.79 -25.63 -2.59
N VAL A 587 -3.86 -25.14 -1.95
CA VAL A 587 -4.11 -23.71 -1.83
C VAL A 587 -2.99 -23.02 -1.06
N ALA A 588 -2.63 -23.53 0.12
CA ALA A 588 -1.63 -22.89 0.98
C ALA A 588 -0.22 -22.84 0.36
N CYS A 589 0.12 -23.78 -0.53
CA CYS A 589 1.38 -23.76 -1.25
C CYS A 589 1.41 -22.77 -2.43
N ASN A 590 0.25 -22.35 -2.93
CA ASN A 590 0.15 -21.56 -4.16
C ASN A 590 -0.44 -20.14 -3.92
N VAL A 591 -0.67 -19.72 -2.69
CA VAL A 591 -1.16 -18.37 -2.39
C VAL A 591 -0.32 -17.69 -1.30
N ASN A 592 -0.12 -16.40 -1.44
CA ASN A 592 0.49 -15.56 -0.41
C ASN A 592 -0.61 -14.81 0.38
N ALA A 593 -1.49 -15.59 1.01
CA ALA A 593 -2.63 -15.08 1.77
C ALA A 593 -3.01 -16.08 2.88
N PRO A 594 -3.68 -15.66 3.96
CA PRO A 594 -4.17 -16.57 5.00
C PRO A 594 -5.09 -17.65 4.44
N VAL A 595 -4.82 -18.91 4.79
CA VAL A 595 -5.62 -20.07 4.40
C VAL A 595 -6.23 -20.73 5.63
N PHE A 596 -7.55 -20.81 5.65
CA PHE A 596 -8.32 -21.50 6.69
C PHE A 596 -8.89 -22.80 6.13
N ALA A 597 -8.65 -23.90 6.82
CA ALA A 597 -9.31 -25.16 6.56
C ALA A 597 -10.46 -25.36 7.55
N ILE A 598 -11.65 -25.63 7.04
CA ILE A 598 -12.81 -25.96 7.84
C ILE A 598 -13.44 -27.25 7.30
N PRO A 599 -13.04 -28.43 7.85
CA PRO A 599 -13.55 -29.71 7.40
C PRO A 599 -15.06 -29.84 7.72
N PRO A 600 -15.88 -30.28 6.76
CA PRO A 600 -17.29 -30.55 7.02
C PRO A 600 -17.45 -31.82 7.88
N PHE A 601 -18.42 -31.84 8.78
CA PHE A 601 -18.76 -33.02 9.58
C PHE A 601 -20.24 -33.06 9.95
N LYS A 602 -20.77 -34.28 10.13
CA LYS A 602 -22.16 -34.52 10.51
C LYS A 602 -22.30 -34.79 12.02
N ASP A 603 -21.30 -35.47 12.59
CA ASP A 603 -21.26 -35.87 13.99
C ASP A 603 -19.79 -35.87 14.49
N GLN A 604 -19.61 -36.24 15.76
CA GLN A 604 -18.31 -36.23 16.40
C GLN A 604 -17.32 -37.26 15.82
N ALA A 605 -17.80 -38.40 15.36
CA ALA A 605 -16.97 -39.44 14.76
C ALA A 605 -16.47 -39.00 13.38
N ASP A 606 -17.35 -38.45 12.55
CA ASP A 606 -17.03 -37.88 11.24
C ASP A 606 -16.09 -36.69 11.38
N MET A 607 -16.26 -35.84 12.41
CA MET A 607 -15.37 -34.77 12.75
C MET A 607 -13.93 -35.25 13.00
N MET A 608 -13.75 -36.30 13.78
CA MET A 608 -12.41 -36.85 14.10
C MET A 608 -11.70 -37.39 12.87
N VAL A 609 -12.41 -37.99 11.93
CA VAL A 609 -11.84 -38.47 10.66
C VAL A 609 -11.40 -37.29 9.78
N ASN A 610 -12.25 -36.29 9.63
CA ASN A 610 -12.01 -35.16 8.74
C ASN A 610 -10.94 -34.21 9.30
N ILE A 611 -10.83 -34.05 10.62
CA ILE A 611 -9.80 -33.27 11.28
C ILE A 611 -8.41 -33.88 11.07
N ASN A 612 -8.28 -35.20 11.18
CA ASN A 612 -6.98 -35.86 11.04
C ASN A 612 -6.37 -35.58 9.67
N SER A 613 -7.16 -35.60 8.61
CA SER A 613 -6.67 -35.27 7.27
C SER A 613 -6.23 -33.80 7.13
N THR A 614 -6.82 -32.90 7.89
CA THR A 614 -6.48 -31.47 7.88
C THR A 614 -5.24 -31.19 8.72
N LEU A 615 -5.02 -31.91 9.81
CA LEU A 615 -3.83 -31.76 10.67
C LEU A 615 -2.55 -32.36 10.06
N GLN A 616 -2.68 -33.31 9.13
CA GLN A 616 -1.55 -33.95 8.44
C GLN A 616 -1.01 -33.12 7.27
N MET A 617 -0.82 -31.80 7.47
CA MET A 617 -0.23 -30.95 6.45
C MET A 617 1.29 -31.18 6.36
N PRO A 618 1.89 -31.09 5.17
CA PRO A 618 3.34 -31.11 5.01
C PRO A 618 4.02 -30.03 5.85
N SER A 619 5.24 -30.30 6.29
CA SER A 619 6.02 -29.32 7.03
C SER A 619 6.19 -28.01 6.24
N LYS A 620 6.13 -26.86 6.91
CA LYS A 620 6.21 -25.51 6.33
C LYS A 620 5.00 -25.08 5.45
N VAL A 621 3.88 -25.80 5.49
CA VAL A 621 2.63 -25.39 4.84
C VAL A 621 1.67 -24.80 5.90
N PRO A 622 1.53 -23.46 6.00
CA PRO A 622 0.74 -22.84 7.06
C PRO A 622 -0.75 -22.86 6.69
N VAL A 623 -1.51 -23.72 7.36
CA VAL A 623 -2.98 -23.76 7.28
C VAL A 623 -3.56 -23.62 8.68
N MET A 624 -4.47 -22.70 8.86
CA MET A 624 -5.21 -22.51 10.12
C MET A 624 -6.45 -23.39 10.11
N THR A 625 -6.52 -24.41 10.98
CA THR A 625 -7.70 -25.28 11.08
C THR A 625 -8.72 -24.70 12.05
N VAL A 626 -9.96 -24.52 11.58
CA VAL A 626 -11.08 -24.03 12.38
C VAL A 626 -12.26 -24.97 12.21
N LEU A 627 -12.93 -25.33 13.32
CA LEU A 627 -13.99 -26.33 13.32
C LEU A 627 -15.39 -25.73 13.29
N ARG A 628 -15.53 -24.49 13.71
CA ARG A 628 -16.84 -23.82 13.81
C ARG A 628 -16.89 -22.61 12.89
N PRO A 629 -17.97 -22.49 12.08
CA PRO A 629 -18.12 -21.35 11.16
C PRO A 629 -18.09 -19.98 11.82
N ASP A 630 -18.67 -19.84 13.01
CA ASP A 630 -18.64 -18.60 13.80
C ASP A 630 -17.23 -18.22 14.23
N ASN A 631 -16.43 -19.19 14.72
CA ASN A 631 -15.03 -18.95 15.06
C ASN A 631 -14.17 -18.61 13.84
N LEU A 632 -14.45 -19.21 12.67
CA LEU A 632 -13.82 -18.86 11.42
C LEU A 632 -14.11 -17.39 11.05
N ALA A 633 -15.36 -16.99 11.11
CA ALA A 633 -15.80 -15.65 10.79
C ALA A 633 -15.12 -14.60 11.70
N ILE A 634 -15.06 -14.86 13.01
CA ILE A 634 -14.34 -14.01 13.99
C ILE A 634 -12.82 -13.98 13.69
N SER A 635 -12.23 -15.12 13.32
CA SER A 635 -10.79 -15.19 12.98
C SER A 635 -10.46 -14.38 11.73
N ILE A 636 -11.27 -14.48 10.68
CA ILE A 636 -11.14 -13.65 9.47
C ILE A 636 -11.29 -12.16 9.83
N GLN A 637 -12.31 -11.80 10.60
CA GLN A 637 -12.52 -10.43 11.04
C GLN A 637 -11.32 -9.88 11.82
N ARG A 638 -10.72 -10.66 12.70
CA ARG A 638 -9.54 -10.25 13.48
C ARG A 638 -8.31 -10.11 12.61
N LEU A 639 -8.02 -11.08 11.74
CA LEU A 639 -6.87 -11.04 10.82
C LEU A 639 -6.94 -9.88 9.82
N THR A 640 -8.13 -9.51 9.41
CA THR A 640 -8.30 -8.43 8.43
C THR A 640 -8.38 -7.03 9.04
N ARG A 641 -8.35 -6.93 10.38
CA ARG A 641 -8.23 -5.67 11.14
C ARG A 641 -6.78 -5.27 11.44
N PHE A 642 -5.84 -6.16 11.20
CA PHE A 642 -4.40 -5.93 11.30
C PHE A 642 -3.79 -5.91 9.90
#